data_92bec0c52a58a3353b194e0ab67eee43
#
_entry.id   92bec0c52a58a3353b194e0ab67eee43
#
_cell.length_a   1.000
_cell.length_b   1.000
_cell.length_c   1.000
_cell.angle_alpha   90.00
_cell.angle_beta   90.00
_cell.angle_gamma   90.00
#
_symmetry.space_group_name_H-M   'P 1'
#
loop_
_entity.id
_entity.type
_entity.pdbx_description
1 polymer ?
#
loop_
_entity_poly.entity_id
_entity_poly.type
_entity_poly.pdbx_seq_one_letter_code
_entity_poly.pdbx_strand_id
1 'polypeptide(L)'
;MNNTNADNMIMDNTITTDTAKDAAQIDDTSVNRADIGNTDADDTDAKKKKETEKKPKNWKVVKNILRINIPTLTIFVIVYNLLYSLVLTPAGKLLWSIAIRLSPISYITKDNLLQLLLSPLVIITILIIGAGLACWTFLNIVAIIVCVQASVEGRRISIISLLKESIGHVVRALHWRNLPILLFAVLIIPFAHIIMTTTFITKLSLPEYINEAIQDYRILAILMDCVMIFAVFLTVQYMFMFQYFVLGKCSFRDAARKSHELIKGHRISNFLRLIWWDIRIIFVLVVYIVIFAVLYILGLMLISVGHSSIMFTGVLAFQFVMLPFLSFITTCIETFAQYVFISVLFYRRLQANQEELGESAGGFVDGIAPPVLEDKKAKFRSRLFIPAMAAIVLVISLAGSWLVTTFAGPDQVAELLLNDYPEVTSHRGYSAVAPENTLPAFQAAIDSGSQYAELDVQQTSDGVVVLTHDTNLKRCTGEDINIYDITWDELQKLDAGSFFSEEFAGTRIPSLEEVIQMCKGKIKLNIEIKNSGHNPTLEADTARVILDNDFADECVITSLSYESLEKVKEVAPEIKTGYILAVGVGDYYDLPASDFFSVETTFITPGIVTAIHNRGKEVHAWTVDTEEDATRMIDAGVDNIITGNPPLIQEMISNDMLYLLELLDINGGGFDALQKYFSEEMIDRLQQNFEYVDDKEKENTEENYEDIDIDALLEDV
;
A
#
# COMPACT_ATOMS: atom_id res chain seq x y z
N MET A 1 -1.29 -64.51 19.64
CA MET A 1 -1.45 -65.69 18.76
C MET A 1 -0.70 -65.35 17.48
N ASN A 2 0.43 -65.83 17.48
CA ASN A 2 1.13 -66.73 16.54
C ASN A 2 1.37 -66.12 15.17
N ASN A 3 2.63 -65.79 14.89
CA ASN A 3 3.72 -66.64 14.38
C ASN A 3 3.54 -66.96 12.90
N THR A 4 4.47 -66.88 12.00
CA THR A 4 5.91 -67.27 11.99
C THR A 4 6.47 -66.81 10.63
N ASN A 5 7.69 -66.26 10.60
CA ASN A 5 8.93 -66.86 10.06
C ASN A 5 8.97 -67.16 8.56
N ALA A 6 9.91 -66.88 7.87
CA ALA A 6 11.38 -66.94 7.77
C ALA A 6 11.65 -67.27 6.29
N ASP A 7 12.68 -67.13 5.62
CA ASP A 7 14.09 -67.12 5.85
C ASP A 7 14.83 -66.74 4.51
N ASN A 8 15.93 -66.05 4.65
CA ASN A 8 17.25 -66.31 4.03
C ASN A 8 17.43 -66.66 2.55
N MET A 9 18.24 -65.93 1.82
CA MET A 9 19.58 -66.44 1.45
C MET A 9 20.46 -65.35 0.83
N ILE A 10 21.50 -65.07 1.54
CA ILE A 10 22.88 -64.66 1.27
C ILE A 10 23.47 -65.38 0.04
N MET A 11 24.19 -64.68 -0.83
CA MET A 11 25.53 -65.15 -1.31
C MET A 11 26.37 -63.95 -1.77
N ASP A 12 27.37 -63.76 -1.00
CA ASP A 12 28.67 -63.18 -1.13
C ASP A 12 29.46 -63.75 -2.33
N ASN A 13 30.27 -62.92 -3.00
CA ASN A 13 31.58 -63.34 -3.48
C ASN A 13 32.45 -62.14 -3.84
N THR A 14 33.32 -61.83 -2.95
CA THR A 14 34.64 -61.24 -3.11
C THR A 14 35.60 -62.13 -3.85
N ILE A 15 36.51 -61.58 -4.67
CA ILE A 15 37.91 -62.00 -4.97
C ILE A 15 38.51 -60.83 -5.78
N THR A 16 39.35 -59.95 -5.21
CA THR A 16 40.79 -59.87 -4.89
C THR A 16 41.78 -59.94 -6.10
N THR A 17 42.58 -58.87 -6.15
CA THR A 17 44.03 -58.76 -6.37
C THR A 17 44.58 -59.21 -7.73
N ASP A 18 45.54 -58.64 -8.32
CA ASP A 18 46.76 -57.90 -8.00
C ASP A 18 47.66 -57.85 -9.25
N THR A 19 48.65 -56.94 -9.24
CA THR A 19 49.99 -57.01 -9.91
C THR A 19 50.03 -56.69 -11.44
N ALA A 20 50.82 -55.84 -11.87
CA ALA A 20 52.10 -55.21 -11.60
C ALA A 20 52.72 -54.84 -12.93
N LYS A 21 53.34 -53.68 -12.99
CA LYS A 21 54.68 -53.33 -13.52
C LYS A 21 55.26 -54.11 -14.72
N ASP A 22 55.73 -53.35 -15.63
CA ASP A 22 57.14 -53.14 -16.10
C ASP A 22 57.13 -52.52 -17.46
N ALA A 23 57.67 -51.35 -17.69
CA ALA A 23 59.06 -50.96 -17.92
C ALA A 23 59.65 -51.43 -19.26
N ALA A 24 60.04 -50.46 -20.06
CA ALA A 24 61.28 -50.29 -20.81
C ALA A 24 61.06 -49.24 -21.92
N GLN A 25 61.59 -48.07 -21.90
CA GLN A 25 62.98 -47.59 -22.21
C GLN A 25 63.59 -48.22 -23.48
N ILE A 26 64.00 -47.36 -24.40
CA ILE A 26 65.17 -47.33 -25.27
C ILE A 26 64.80 -46.44 -26.50
N ASP A 27 65.38 -45.39 -26.78
CA ASP A 27 66.71 -44.79 -26.90
C ASP A 27 66.81 -44.13 -28.32
N ASP A 28 67.20 -42.89 -28.26
CA ASP A 28 68.18 -42.12 -28.99
C ASP A 28 68.48 -42.43 -30.51
N THR A 29 68.49 -41.42 -31.29
CA THR A 29 69.63 -40.81 -31.95
C THR A 29 69.19 -39.84 -33.06
N SER A 30 69.56 -38.63 -32.91
CA SER A 30 70.54 -37.79 -33.66
C SER A 30 70.16 -37.15 -34.97
N VAL A 31 70.26 -35.84 -34.90
CA VAL A 31 71.00 -34.90 -35.78
C VAL A 31 70.42 -34.59 -37.14
N ASN A 32 69.95 -33.37 -37.40
CA ASN A 32 70.80 -32.35 -38.07
C ASN A 32 70.14 -30.95 -38.12
N ARG A 33 70.99 -29.97 -37.92
CA ARG A 33 70.80 -28.55 -38.20
C ARG A 33 70.68 -28.24 -39.65
N ALA A 34 69.85 -27.27 -39.99
CA ALA A 34 70.18 -26.09 -40.84
C ALA A 34 68.94 -25.18 -40.96
N ASP A 35 69.06 -24.07 -40.46
CA ASP A 35 69.18 -22.70 -40.97
C ASP A 35 67.89 -21.99 -41.48
N ILE A 36 67.60 -20.94 -40.75
CA ILE A 36 67.31 -19.56 -41.15
C ILE A 36 66.03 -19.29 -42.00
N GLY A 37 65.13 -18.57 -41.35
CA GLY A 37 64.04 -17.84 -42.06
C GLY A 37 63.11 -17.14 -41.13
N ASN A 38 63.51 -15.92 -40.76
CA ASN A 38 62.65 -14.90 -40.12
C ASN A 38 61.29 -14.75 -40.77
N THR A 39 60.21 -14.94 -40.05
CA THR A 39 58.96 -14.14 -40.25
C THR A 39 58.25 -13.99 -38.92
N ASP A 40 58.63 -12.94 -38.18
CA ASP A 40 57.82 -12.31 -37.15
C ASP A 40 56.61 -11.65 -37.77
N ALA A 41 55.55 -12.37 -38.07
CA ALA A 41 54.31 -11.73 -38.56
C ALA A 41 53.00 -12.47 -38.22
N ASP A 42 52.99 -13.58 -37.44
CA ASP A 42 51.73 -14.35 -37.27
C ASP A 42 51.28 -14.51 -35.79
N ASP A 43 52.04 -13.99 -34.84
CA ASP A 43 51.65 -14.10 -33.40
C ASP A 43 50.91 -12.88 -32.82
N THR A 44 50.77 -11.81 -33.65
CA THR A 44 49.99 -10.60 -33.26
C THR A 44 48.52 -10.71 -33.66
N ASP A 45 48.16 -11.50 -34.67
CA ASP A 45 46.74 -11.70 -35.04
C ASP A 45 46.04 -12.77 -34.20
N ALA A 46 46.73 -13.74 -33.64
CA ALA A 46 46.18 -14.71 -32.70
C ALA A 46 45.95 -14.09 -31.31
N LYS A 47 46.76 -13.09 -30.90
CA LYS A 47 46.54 -12.30 -29.67
C LYS A 47 45.46 -11.22 -29.82
N LYS A 48 45.20 -10.68 -31.02
CA LYS A 48 44.09 -9.76 -31.28
C LYS A 48 42.73 -10.44 -31.38
N LYS A 49 42.63 -11.73 -31.68
CA LYS A 49 41.36 -12.48 -31.64
C LYS A 49 40.92 -12.95 -30.28
N LYS A 50 41.72 -12.78 -29.22
CA LYS A 50 41.32 -12.90 -27.81
C LYS A 50 41.01 -11.56 -27.17
N GLU A 51 40.73 -10.51 -27.95
CA GLU A 51 40.02 -9.35 -27.45
C GLU A 51 38.64 -9.81 -27.03
N THR A 52 38.50 -10.07 -25.75
CA THR A 52 37.29 -10.30 -24.99
C THR A 52 36.10 -9.62 -25.66
N GLU A 53 35.25 -10.39 -26.37
CA GLU A 53 33.87 -9.97 -26.67
C GLU A 53 33.24 -9.63 -25.34
N LYS A 54 33.19 -8.34 -25.01
CA LYS A 54 32.53 -7.84 -23.82
C LYS A 54 31.10 -8.33 -23.84
N LYS A 55 30.78 -9.35 -23.04
CA LYS A 55 29.42 -9.89 -22.91
C LYS A 55 28.43 -8.71 -22.89
N PRO A 56 27.45 -8.65 -23.79
CA PRO A 56 26.58 -7.47 -23.90
C PRO A 56 25.89 -7.19 -22.58
N LYS A 57 25.78 -5.91 -22.17
CA LYS A 57 25.10 -5.50 -20.93
C LYS A 57 23.68 -6.05 -20.92
N ASN A 58 23.20 -6.49 -19.74
CA ASN A 58 21.88 -7.12 -19.55
C ASN A 58 20.76 -6.40 -20.30
N TRP A 59 20.75 -5.06 -20.28
CA TRP A 59 19.76 -4.24 -20.96
C TRP A 59 19.72 -4.42 -22.49
N LYS A 60 20.86 -4.56 -23.15
CA LYS A 60 20.88 -4.80 -24.60
C LYS A 60 20.27 -6.14 -24.97
N VAL A 61 20.47 -7.17 -24.14
CA VAL A 61 19.89 -8.50 -24.35
C VAL A 61 18.39 -8.46 -24.15
N VAL A 62 17.90 -7.89 -23.04
CA VAL A 62 16.46 -7.71 -22.76
C VAL A 62 15.79 -6.98 -23.93
N LYS A 63 16.36 -5.84 -24.35
CA LYS A 63 15.81 -5.03 -25.45
C LYS A 63 15.74 -5.78 -26.78
N ASN A 64 16.71 -6.63 -27.07
CA ASN A 64 16.73 -7.38 -28.36
C ASN A 64 15.74 -8.54 -28.33
N ILE A 65 15.64 -9.28 -27.22
CA ILE A 65 14.69 -10.38 -27.03
C ILE A 65 13.24 -9.86 -27.13
N LEU A 66 12.93 -8.78 -26.44
CA LEU A 66 11.58 -8.22 -26.40
C LEU A 66 11.08 -7.69 -27.76
N ARG A 67 11.96 -7.20 -28.62
CA ARG A 67 11.57 -6.60 -29.93
C ARG A 67 10.66 -7.47 -30.77
N ILE A 68 10.77 -8.79 -30.68
CA ILE A 68 10.02 -9.73 -31.55
C ILE A 68 8.53 -9.76 -31.13
N ASN A 69 8.25 -9.84 -29.83
CA ASN A 69 6.91 -10.04 -29.27
C ASN A 69 6.43 -8.91 -28.33
N ILE A 70 7.11 -7.74 -28.33
CA ILE A 70 6.66 -6.57 -27.55
C ILE A 70 5.17 -6.26 -27.77
N PRO A 71 4.65 -6.17 -29.00
CA PRO A 71 3.23 -5.84 -29.19
C PRO A 71 2.30 -6.86 -28.55
N THR A 72 2.57 -8.16 -28.73
CA THR A 72 1.75 -9.24 -28.15
C THR A 72 1.77 -9.18 -26.64
N LEU A 73 2.93 -8.93 -26.04
CA LEU A 73 3.10 -8.89 -24.60
C LEU A 73 2.45 -7.64 -24.00
N THR A 74 2.60 -6.47 -24.62
CA THR A 74 1.95 -5.23 -24.18
C THR A 74 0.42 -5.36 -24.23
N ILE A 75 -0.14 -5.87 -25.33
CA ILE A 75 -1.58 -6.09 -25.42
C ILE A 75 -2.05 -7.09 -24.37
N PHE A 76 -1.29 -8.18 -24.15
CA PHE A 76 -1.60 -9.15 -23.11
C PHE A 76 -1.65 -8.49 -21.72
N VAL A 77 -0.63 -7.71 -21.35
CA VAL A 77 -0.55 -7.06 -20.01
C VAL A 77 -1.68 -6.04 -19.83
N ILE A 78 -2.00 -5.24 -20.85
CA ILE A 78 -3.12 -4.30 -20.81
C ILE A 78 -4.44 -5.05 -20.60
N VAL A 79 -4.72 -6.05 -21.43
CA VAL A 79 -5.98 -6.84 -21.33
C VAL A 79 -6.05 -7.58 -19.99
N TYR A 80 -4.93 -8.15 -19.53
CA TYR A 80 -4.84 -8.81 -18.23
C TYR A 80 -5.21 -7.86 -17.08
N ASN A 81 -4.64 -6.66 -17.01
CA ASN A 81 -4.93 -5.69 -15.95
C ASN A 81 -6.35 -5.12 -16.06
N LEU A 82 -6.84 -4.87 -17.28
CA LEU A 82 -8.23 -4.45 -17.49
C LEU A 82 -9.22 -5.53 -17.02
N LEU A 83 -9.00 -6.80 -17.35
CA LEU A 83 -9.85 -7.90 -16.88
C LEU A 83 -9.76 -8.07 -15.35
N TYR A 84 -8.58 -7.86 -14.77
CA TYR A 84 -8.43 -7.85 -13.32
C TYR A 84 -9.30 -6.76 -12.68
N SER A 85 -9.17 -5.52 -13.12
CA SER A 85 -9.88 -4.37 -12.54
C SER A 85 -11.39 -4.39 -12.83
N LEU A 86 -11.79 -4.71 -14.07
CA LEU A 86 -13.20 -4.60 -14.51
C LEU A 86 -14.03 -5.85 -14.27
N VAL A 87 -13.40 -7.02 -14.09
CA VAL A 87 -14.12 -8.30 -13.97
C VAL A 87 -13.77 -9.02 -12.68
N LEU A 88 -12.48 -9.31 -12.44
CA LEU A 88 -12.11 -10.13 -11.27
C LEU A 88 -12.35 -9.41 -9.94
N THR A 89 -11.95 -8.17 -9.84
CA THR A 89 -12.13 -7.38 -8.61
C THR A 89 -13.61 -7.20 -8.28
N PRO A 90 -14.49 -6.75 -9.19
CA PRO A 90 -15.92 -6.68 -8.92
C PRO A 90 -16.55 -8.04 -8.61
N ALA A 91 -16.16 -9.10 -9.34
CA ALA A 91 -16.66 -10.45 -9.08
C ALA A 91 -16.23 -10.96 -7.68
N GLY A 92 -15.00 -10.69 -7.27
CA GLY A 92 -14.49 -11.01 -5.93
C GLY A 92 -15.27 -10.25 -4.84
N LYS A 93 -15.48 -8.94 -5.02
CA LYS A 93 -16.29 -8.13 -4.12
C LYS A 93 -17.74 -8.64 -4.04
N LEU A 94 -18.35 -9.01 -5.17
CA LEU A 94 -19.69 -9.57 -5.21
C LEU A 94 -19.78 -10.91 -4.47
N LEU A 95 -18.84 -11.83 -4.70
CA LEU A 95 -18.78 -13.12 -4.00
C LEU A 95 -18.63 -12.91 -2.49
N TRP A 96 -17.78 -11.98 -2.08
CA TRP A 96 -17.59 -11.62 -0.69
C TRP A 96 -18.85 -11.02 -0.07
N SER A 97 -19.51 -10.08 -0.73
CA SER A 97 -20.78 -9.49 -0.30
C SER A 97 -21.89 -10.55 -0.15
N ILE A 98 -22.00 -11.47 -1.12
CA ILE A 98 -22.96 -12.59 -1.02
C ILE A 98 -22.65 -13.50 0.17
N ALA A 99 -21.37 -13.80 0.42
CA ALA A 99 -20.98 -14.65 1.55
C ALA A 99 -21.34 -14.02 2.90
N ILE A 100 -21.14 -12.71 3.05
CA ILE A 100 -21.54 -11.96 4.25
C ILE A 100 -23.07 -11.97 4.40
N ARG A 101 -23.81 -11.60 3.36
CA ARG A 101 -25.30 -11.55 3.39
C ARG A 101 -25.95 -12.88 3.69
N LEU A 102 -25.34 -13.99 3.26
CA LEU A 102 -25.84 -15.35 3.55
C LEU A 102 -25.31 -15.90 4.88
N SER A 103 -24.40 -15.21 5.54
CA SER A 103 -23.95 -15.55 6.89
C SER A 103 -24.98 -15.05 7.92
N PRO A 104 -25.00 -15.60 9.13
CA PRO A 104 -25.87 -15.07 10.19
C PRO A 104 -25.47 -13.67 10.68
N ILE A 105 -24.38 -13.12 10.14
CA ILE A 105 -23.80 -11.83 10.52
C ILE A 105 -23.85 -10.93 9.29
N SER A 106 -24.69 -9.89 9.31
CA SER A 106 -24.89 -8.97 8.18
C SER A 106 -23.75 -7.93 8.02
N TYR A 107 -22.98 -7.68 9.06
CA TYR A 107 -21.84 -6.76 9.08
C TYR A 107 -20.74 -7.27 10.01
N ILE A 108 -19.51 -6.84 9.78
CA ILE A 108 -18.32 -7.27 10.51
C ILE A 108 -17.86 -6.14 11.43
N THR A 109 -17.72 -6.49 12.71
CA THR A 109 -17.09 -5.66 13.72
C THR A 109 -16.03 -6.48 14.45
N LYS A 110 -15.26 -5.83 15.35
CA LYS A 110 -14.27 -6.50 16.20
C LYS A 110 -14.89 -7.69 16.96
N ASP A 111 -16.11 -7.52 17.48
CA ASP A 111 -16.77 -8.51 18.36
C ASP A 111 -17.22 -9.77 17.63
N ASN A 112 -17.57 -9.69 16.35
CA ASN A 112 -18.07 -10.80 15.56
C ASN A 112 -17.09 -11.34 14.52
N LEU A 113 -15.91 -10.71 14.37
CA LEU A 113 -14.90 -11.08 13.38
C LEU A 113 -14.49 -12.55 13.46
N LEU A 114 -14.22 -13.06 14.66
CA LEU A 114 -13.83 -14.45 14.86
C LEU A 114 -14.95 -15.41 14.46
N GLN A 115 -16.19 -15.12 14.84
CA GLN A 115 -17.36 -15.92 14.48
C GLN A 115 -17.56 -15.95 12.96
N LEU A 116 -17.36 -14.82 12.29
CA LEU A 116 -17.43 -14.73 10.83
C LEU A 116 -16.33 -15.55 10.16
N LEU A 117 -15.07 -15.40 10.60
CA LEU A 117 -13.92 -16.13 10.05
C LEU A 117 -14.05 -17.66 10.25
N LEU A 118 -14.79 -18.11 11.26
CA LEU A 118 -15.12 -19.53 11.48
C LEU A 118 -16.34 -19.99 10.69
N SER A 119 -17.08 -19.09 10.02
CA SER A 119 -18.22 -19.45 9.17
C SER A 119 -17.75 -20.30 7.98
N PRO A 120 -18.31 -21.52 7.77
CA PRO A 120 -17.92 -22.37 6.66
C PRO A 120 -18.09 -21.70 5.29
N LEU A 121 -19.13 -20.89 5.12
CA LEU A 121 -19.40 -20.18 3.87
C LEU A 121 -18.32 -19.13 3.57
N VAL A 122 -17.90 -18.38 4.59
CA VAL A 122 -16.83 -17.37 4.48
C VAL A 122 -15.50 -18.05 4.19
N ILE A 123 -15.17 -19.13 4.88
CA ILE A 123 -13.94 -19.90 4.62
C ILE A 123 -13.91 -20.39 3.17
N ILE A 124 -15.00 -20.99 2.69
CA ILE A 124 -15.10 -21.47 1.30
C ILE A 124 -14.93 -20.31 0.32
N THR A 125 -15.53 -19.17 0.59
CA THR A 125 -15.42 -17.97 -0.26
C THR A 125 -13.99 -17.44 -0.32
N ILE A 126 -13.30 -17.34 0.83
CA ILE A 126 -11.88 -16.96 0.91
C ILE A 126 -11.03 -17.94 0.10
N LEU A 127 -11.28 -19.23 0.22
CA LEU A 127 -10.54 -20.26 -0.54
C LEU A 127 -10.79 -20.14 -2.06
N ILE A 128 -12.03 -19.85 -2.49
CA ILE A 128 -12.37 -19.68 -3.91
C ILE A 128 -11.69 -18.42 -4.46
N ILE A 129 -11.81 -17.29 -3.77
CA ILE A 129 -11.19 -16.02 -4.18
C ILE A 129 -9.66 -16.18 -4.20
N GLY A 130 -9.07 -16.77 -3.16
CA GLY A 130 -7.63 -17.00 -3.07
C GLY A 130 -7.11 -17.95 -4.17
N ALA A 131 -7.82 -19.02 -4.47
CA ALA A 131 -7.49 -19.92 -5.57
C ALA A 131 -7.61 -19.24 -6.94
N GLY A 132 -8.67 -18.43 -7.14
CA GLY A 132 -8.86 -17.63 -8.34
C GLY A 132 -7.71 -16.62 -8.54
N LEU A 133 -7.35 -15.89 -7.49
CA LEU A 133 -6.23 -14.94 -7.49
C LEU A 133 -4.90 -15.64 -7.78
N ALA A 134 -4.66 -16.82 -7.15
CA ALA A 134 -3.44 -17.60 -7.38
C ALA A 134 -3.32 -18.08 -8.83
N CYS A 135 -4.41 -18.58 -9.41
CA CYS A 135 -4.45 -18.97 -10.81
C CYS A 135 -4.24 -17.79 -11.76
N TRP A 136 -4.88 -16.67 -11.46
CA TRP A 136 -4.76 -15.43 -12.25
C TRP A 136 -3.33 -14.89 -12.25
N THR A 137 -2.74 -14.77 -11.08
CA THR A 137 -1.36 -14.35 -10.89
C THR A 137 -0.37 -15.27 -11.58
N PHE A 138 -0.55 -16.59 -11.43
CA PHE A 138 0.30 -17.57 -12.09
C PHE A 138 0.16 -17.53 -13.62
N LEU A 139 -1.05 -17.27 -14.15
CA LEU A 139 -1.29 -17.08 -15.59
C LEU A 139 -0.42 -15.95 -16.17
N ASN A 140 -0.32 -14.82 -15.43
CA ASN A 140 0.52 -13.70 -15.85
C ASN A 140 2.00 -14.08 -15.93
N ILE A 141 2.52 -14.71 -14.89
CA ILE A 141 3.92 -15.17 -14.84
C ILE A 141 4.21 -16.12 -16.02
N VAL A 142 3.34 -17.10 -16.22
CA VAL A 142 3.49 -18.09 -17.30
C VAL A 142 3.46 -17.43 -18.68
N ALA A 143 2.52 -16.51 -18.91
CA ALA A 143 2.41 -15.82 -20.20
C ALA A 143 3.67 -15.01 -20.52
N ILE A 144 4.26 -14.34 -19.53
CA ILE A 144 5.52 -13.62 -19.70
C ILE A 144 6.65 -14.60 -20.03
N ILE A 145 6.77 -15.72 -19.30
CA ILE A 145 7.82 -16.73 -19.54
C ILE A 145 7.69 -17.34 -20.95
N VAL A 146 6.48 -17.72 -21.36
CA VAL A 146 6.19 -18.29 -22.69
C VAL A 146 6.50 -17.27 -23.79
N CYS A 147 6.13 -16.01 -23.60
CA CYS A 147 6.40 -14.95 -24.56
C CYS A 147 7.91 -14.65 -24.68
N VAL A 148 8.65 -14.65 -23.58
CA VAL A 148 10.11 -14.51 -23.59
C VAL A 148 10.75 -15.70 -24.26
N GLN A 149 10.32 -16.93 -23.99
CA GLN A 149 10.80 -18.15 -24.66
C GLN A 149 10.60 -18.07 -26.20
N ALA A 150 9.38 -17.74 -26.63
CA ALA A 150 9.09 -17.58 -28.06
C ALA A 150 10.00 -16.51 -28.68
N SER A 151 10.30 -15.44 -27.93
CA SER A 151 11.21 -14.39 -28.43
C SER A 151 12.67 -14.83 -28.49
N VAL A 152 13.12 -15.66 -27.54
CA VAL A 152 14.46 -16.28 -27.55
C VAL A 152 14.61 -17.22 -28.75
N GLU A 153 13.55 -17.99 -29.06
CA GLU A 153 13.49 -18.87 -30.23
C GLU A 153 13.36 -18.12 -31.59
N GLY A 154 13.25 -16.80 -31.57
CA GLY A 154 12.97 -16.01 -32.75
C GLY A 154 11.56 -16.18 -33.31
N ARG A 155 10.66 -16.85 -32.59
CA ARG A 155 9.30 -17.17 -32.99
C ARG A 155 8.34 -16.05 -32.58
N ARG A 156 7.46 -15.65 -33.49
CA ARG A 156 6.33 -14.77 -33.17
C ARG A 156 5.18 -15.58 -32.57
N ILE A 157 4.62 -15.08 -31.49
CA ILE A 157 3.47 -15.69 -30.86
C ILE A 157 2.25 -14.75 -30.94
N SER A 158 1.10 -15.28 -31.34
CA SER A 158 -0.16 -14.55 -31.31
C SER A 158 -0.72 -14.54 -29.88
N ILE A 159 -1.59 -13.59 -29.57
CA ILE A 159 -2.23 -13.49 -28.25
C ILE A 159 -3.04 -14.75 -27.91
N ILE A 160 -3.75 -15.31 -28.89
CA ILE A 160 -4.56 -16.52 -28.70
C ILE A 160 -3.67 -17.73 -28.40
N SER A 161 -2.56 -17.87 -29.13
CA SER A 161 -1.60 -18.95 -28.89
C SER A 161 -0.91 -18.81 -27.54
N LEU A 162 -0.56 -17.56 -27.14
CA LEU A 162 0.00 -17.25 -25.83
C LEU A 162 -0.94 -17.65 -24.70
N LEU A 163 -2.22 -17.26 -24.78
CA LEU A 163 -3.23 -17.61 -23.78
C LEU A 163 -3.46 -19.11 -23.72
N LYS A 164 -3.62 -19.79 -24.88
CA LYS A 164 -3.82 -21.24 -24.93
C LYS A 164 -2.68 -22.02 -24.28
N GLU A 165 -1.43 -21.63 -24.58
CA GLU A 165 -0.24 -22.27 -24.02
C GLU A 165 -0.14 -21.98 -22.51
N SER A 166 -0.39 -20.74 -22.10
CA SER A 166 -0.36 -20.34 -20.68
C SER A 166 -1.43 -21.03 -19.84
N ILE A 167 -2.67 -21.12 -20.31
CA ILE A 167 -3.75 -21.81 -19.65
C ILE A 167 -3.40 -23.32 -19.49
N GLY A 168 -2.76 -23.94 -20.46
CA GLY A 168 -2.29 -25.32 -20.34
C GLY A 168 -1.33 -25.53 -19.17
N HIS A 169 -0.47 -24.56 -18.88
CA HIS A 169 0.42 -24.59 -17.71
C HIS A 169 -0.33 -24.34 -16.39
N VAL A 170 -1.34 -23.46 -16.37
CA VAL A 170 -2.20 -23.24 -15.19
C VAL A 170 -2.96 -24.53 -14.86
N VAL A 171 -3.57 -25.19 -15.84
CA VAL A 171 -4.25 -26.48 -15.64
C VAL A 171 -3.30 -27.54 -15.06
N ARG A 172 -2.05 -27.58 -15.55
CA ARG A 172 -1.03 -28.48 -14.98
C ARG A 172 -0.68 -28.12 -13.54
N ALA A 173 -0.70 -26.85 -13.16
CA ALA A 173 -0.45 -26.40 -11.78
C ALA A 173 -1.57 -26.79 -10.82
N LEU A 174 -2.81 -26.94 -11.30
CA LEU A 174 -3.95 -27.40 -10.49
C LEU A 174 -3.87 -28.88 -10.07
N HIS A 175 -2.96 -29.65 -10.66
CA HIS A 175 -2.73 -31.01 -10.19
C HIS A 175 -2.15 -30.99 -8.76
N TRP A 176 -2.67 -31.84 -7.85
CA TRP A 176 -2.38 -31.84 -6.42
C TRP A 176 -0.87 -31.80 -6.06
N ARG A 177 0.00 -32.46 -6.86
CA ARG A 177 1.45 -32.44 -6.68
C ARG A 177 2.11 -31.11 -7.01
N ASN A 178 1.45 -30.28 -7.79
CA ASN A 178 1.95 -29.00 -8.28
C ASN A 178 1.25 -27.81 -7.62
N LEU A 179 0.15 -28.04 -6.89
CA LEU A 179 -0.64 -26.99 -6.24
C LEU A 179 0.20 -25.99 -5.42
N PRO A 180 1.27 -26.40 -4.71
CA PRO A 180 2.10 -25.44 -3.99
C PRO A 180 2.74 -24.34 -4.86
N ILE A 181 2.83 -24.51 -6.19
CA ILE A 181 3.37 -23.47 -7.07
C ILE A 181 2.43 -22.26 -7.18
N LEU A 182 1.12 -22.49 -7.08
CA LEU A 182 0.12 -21.42 -7.08
C LEU A 182 0.19 -20.60 -5.79
N LEU A 183 0.34 -21.27 -4.65
CA LEU A 183 0.55 -20.61 -3.36
C LEU A 183 1.85 -19.81 -3.38
N PHE A 184 2.93 -20.40 -3.91
CA PHE A 184 4.20 -19.71 -4.05
C PHE A 184 4.12 -18.49 -4.97
N ALA A 185 3.30 -18.54 -6.03
CA ALA A 185 3.08 -17.41 -6.92
C ALA A 185 2.46 -16.21 -6.17
N VAL A 186 1.49 -16.44 -5.30
CA VAL A 186 0.85 -15.37 -4.50
C VAL A 186 1.80 -14.84 -3.43
N LEU A 187 2.49 -15.73 -2.71
CA LEU A 187 3.35 -15.35 -1.60
C LEU A 187 4.63 -14.63 -2.04
N ILE A 188 5.18 -14.94 -3.22
CA ILE A 188 6.49 -14.42 -3.64
C ILE A 188 6.39 -13.20 -4.56
N ILE A 189 5.24 -12.97 -5.21
CA ILE A 189 5.09 -11.81 -6.08
C ILE A 189 5.38 -10.49 -5.37
N PRO A 190 4.87 -10.23 -4.16
CA PRO A 190 5.19 -9.00 -3.45
C PRO A 190 6.70 -8.80 -3.28
N PHE A 191 7.47 -9.88 -3.08
CA PHE A 191 8.91 -9.84 -2.82
C PHE A 191 9.78 -9.91 -4.09
N ALA A 192 9.19 -10.04 -5.25
CA ALA A 192 9.93 -9.97 -6.51
C ALA A 192 10.46 -8.55 -6.80
N HIS A 193 9.76 -7.53 -6.31
CA HIS A 193 10.16 -6.14 -6.33
C HIS A 193 10.72 -5.72 -4.96
N ILE A 194 11.98 -6.05 -4.68
CA ILE A 194 12.59 -5.92 -3.35
C ILE A 194 12.51 -4.49 -2.79
N ILE A 195 12.73 -3.47 -3.63
CA ILE A 195 12.69 -2.06 -3.20
C ILE A 195 11.24 -1.56 -3.09
N MET A 196 10.34 -2.00 -3.99
CA MET A 196 8.94 -1.58 -3.98
C MET A 196 8.10 -2.38 -2.97
N THR A 197 8.60 -3.51 -2.50
CA THR A 197 7.93 -4.32 -1.46
C THR A 197 7.85 -3.57 -0.14
N THR A 198 8.85 -2.75 0.20
CA THR A 198 8.76 -1.86 1.36
C THR A 198 7.56 -0.93 1.25
N THR A 199 7.35 -0.32 0.08
CA THR A 199 6.18 0.52 -0.20
C THR A 199 4.85 -0.26 -0.22
N PHE A 200 4.86 -1.53 -0.65
CA PHE A 200 3.66 -2.39 -0.64
C PHE A 200 3.31 -2.84 0.78
N ILE A 201 4.29 -3.04 1.64
CA ILE A 201 4.11 -3.47 3.04
C ILE A 201 3.66 -2.30 3.89
N THR A 202 4.20 -1.09 3.65
CA THR A 202 3.67 0.15 4.24
C THR A 202 2.25 0.46 3.75
N LYS A 203 1.87 0.01 2.53
CA LYS A 203 0.49 0.07 2.01
C LYS A 203 -0.40 -1.10 2.43
N LEU A 204 0.14 -2.19 2.98
CA LEU A 204 -0.62 -3.10 3.82
C LEU A 204 -0.74 -2.43 5.19
N SER A 205 -1.48 -1.33 5.24
CA SER A 205 -1.81 -0.69 6.50
C SER A 205 -2.53 -1.73 7.35
N LEU A 206 -1.79 -2.29 8.30
CA LEU A 206 -2.42 -3.07 9.36
C LEU A 206 -3.28 -2.09 10.14
N PRO A 207 -4.50 -2.48 10.54
CA PRO A 207 -5.31 -1.66 11.42
C PRO A 207 -4.46 -1.12 12.57
N GLU A 208 -4.67 0.13 12.95
CA GLU A 208 -3.82 0.86 13.90
C GLU A 208 -3.64 0.08 15.20
N TYR A 209 -4.72 -0.52 15.72
CA TYR A 209 -4.67 -1.37 16.92
C TYR A 209 -3.72 -2.59 16.77
N ILE A 210 -3.49 -3.09 15.54
CA ILE A 210 -2.51 -4.16 15.27
C ILE A 210 -1.10 -3.55 15.24
N ASN A 211 -0.92 -2.36 14.67
CA ASN A 211 0.36 -1.66 14.67
C ASN A 211 0.77 -1.27 16.09
N GLU A 212 -0.14 -0.75 16.90
CA GLU A 212 0.08 -0.48 18.33
C GLU A 212 0.47 -1.75 19.06
N ALA A 213 -0.28 -2.85 18.90
CA ALA A 213 0.07 -4.14 19.50
C ALA A 213 1.44 -4.68 19.03
N ILE A 214 1.85 -4.41 17.77
CA ILE A 214 3.18 -4.77 17.28
C ILE A 214 4.26 -3.89 17.91
N GLN A 215 4.00 -2.60 18.09
CA GLN A 215 4.94 -1.65 18.73
C GLN A 215 5.11 -1.93 20.22
N ASP A 216 4.04 -2.25 20.93
CA ASP A 216 4.06 -2.62 22.34
C ASP A 216 4.83 -3.92 22.59
N TYR A 217 4.74 -4.87 21.65
CA TYR A 217 5.45 -6.14 21.76
C TYR A 217 6.67 -6.19 20.82
N ARG A 218 7.82 -5.66 21.25
CA ARG A 218 9.10 -5.72 20.50
C ARG A 218 9.41 -7.09 19.88
N ILE A 219 8.98 -8.17 20.53
CA ILE A 219 9.16 -9.54 20.01
C ILE A 219 8.35 -9.74 18.72
N LEU A 220 7.15 -9.17 18.63
CA LEU A 220 6.29 -9.30 17.45
C LEU A 220 6.86 -8.53 16.26
N ALA A 221 7.38 -7.32 16.49
CA ALA A 221 8.08 -6.52 15.46
C ALA A 221 9.29 -7.27 14.90
N ILE A 222 10.15 -7.82 15.78
CA ILE A 222 11.32 -8.62 15.38
C ILE A 222 10.89 -9.87 14.60
N LEU A 223 9.79 -10.53 15.01
CA LEU A 223 9.26 -11.68 14.29
C LEU A 223 8.79 -11.31 12.87
N MET A 224 8.10 -10.18 12.72
CA MET A 224 7.68 -9.65 11.41
C MET A 224 8.89 -9.38 10.51
N ASP A 225 9.92 -8.71 11.01
CA ASP A 225 11.16 -8.46 10.28
C ASP A 225 11.85 -9.77 9.85
N CYS A 226 11.90 -10.76 10.74
CA CYS A 226 12.45 -12.08 10.44
C CYS A 226 11.65 -12.79 9.33
N VAL A 227 10.33 -12.73 9.37
CA VAL A 227 9.45 -13.30 8.33
C VAL A 227 9.70 -12.60 6.99
N MET A 228 9.87 -11.28 6.98
CA MET A 228 10.15 -10.49 5.80
C MET A 228 11.51 -10.85 5.19
N ILE A 229 12.57 -10.88 5.99
CA ILE A 229 13.92 -11.28 5.55
C ILE A 229 13.89 -12.71 5.00
N PHE A 230 13.16 -13.61 5.66
CA PHE A 230 13.01 -14.99 5.21
C PHE A 230 12.26 -15.09 3.88
N ALA A 231 11.20 -14.28 3.66
CA ALA A 231 10.47 -14.25 2.41
C ALA A 231 11.33 -13.73 1.24
N VAL A 232 12.13 -12.68 1.47
CA VAL A 232 13.12 -12.19 0.49
C VAL A 232 14.16 -13.28 0.19
N PHE A 233 14.66 -13.97 1.21
CA PHE A 233 15.59 -15.09 1.03
C PHE A 233 14.98 -16.21 0.17
N LEU A 234 13.72 -16.61 0.43
CA LEU A 234 13.02 -17.62 -0.35
C LEU A 234 12.82 -17.16 -1.81
N THR A 235 12.50 -15.88 -2.01
CA THR A 235 12.33 -15.29 -3.35
C THR A 235 13.60 -15.42 -4.17
N VAL A 236 14.75 -15.06 -3.61
CA VAL A 236 16.05 -15.20 -4.27
C VAL A 236 16.40 -16.67 -4.49
N GLN A 237 16.14 -17.52 -3.49
CA GLN A 237 16.45 -18.96 -3.53
C GLN A 237 15.70 -19.71 -4.63
N TYR A 238 14.44 -19.33 -4.88
CA TYR A 238 13.53 -20.02 -5.79
C TYR A 238 13.12 -19.16 -7.01
N MET A 239 13.88 -18.08 -7.30
CA MET A 239 13.52 -17.12 -8.36
C MET A 239 13.36 -17.74 -9.75
N PHE A 240 14.00 -18.88 -10.03
CA PHE A 240 13.93 -19.58 -11.32
C PHE A 240 12.98 -20.78 -11.32
N MET A 241 12.23 -20.99 -10.26
CA MET A 241 11.33 -22.14 -10.13
C MET A 241 10.23 -22.12 -11.20
N PHE A 242 9.66 -20.94 -11.47
CA PHE A 242 8.62 -20.81 -12.49
C PHE A 242 9.15 -21.14 -13.90
N GLN A 243 10.38 -20.71 -14.24
CA GLN A 243 11.01 -21.04 -15.50
C GLN A 243 11.20 -22.55 -15.67
N TYR A 244 11.72 -23.23 -14.64
CA TYR A 244 11.86 -24.69 -14.68
C TYR A 244 10.52 -25.41 -14.75
N PHE A 245 9.50 -24.94 -14.04
CA PHE A 245 8.18 -25.54 -14.11
C PHE A 245 7.55 -25.38 -15.51
N VAL A 246 7.62 -24.19 -16.10
CA VAL A 246 7.00 -23.88 -17.39
C VAL A 246 7.82 -24.53 -18.53
N LEU A 247 9.10 -24.19 -18.66
CA LEU A 247 9.95 -24.56 -19.78
C LEU A 247 10.44 -26.01 -19.66
N GLY A 248 10.86 -26.41 -18.46
CA GLY A 248 11.33 -27.77 -18.18
C GLY A 248 10.24 -28.81 -17.99
N LYS A 249 8.97 -28.40 -17.97
CA LYS A 249 7.80 -29.26 -17.70
C LYS A 249 7.99 -30.14 -16.45
N CYS A 250 8.76 -29.68 -15.47
CA CYS A 250 9.09 -30.37 -14.24
C CYS A 250 7.90 -30.37 -13.26
N SER A 251 7.93 -31.25 -12.25
CA SER A 251 7.06 -31.14 -11.09
C SER A 251 7.48 -29.92 -10.22
N PHE A 252 6.59 -29.45 -9.32
CA PHE A 252 6.92 -28.38 -8.37
C PHE A 252 8.23 -28.67 -7.60
N ARG A 253 8.38 -29.88 -7.06
CA ARG A 253 9.57 -30.28 -6.27
C ARG A 253 10.84 -30.26 -7.09
N ASP A 254 10.78 -30.77 -8.32
CA ASP A 254 11.93 -30.78 -9.21
C ASP A 254 12.30 -29.39 -9.70
N ALA A 255 11.31 -28.54 -9.98
CA ALA A 255 11.53 -27.16 -10.37
C ALA A 255 12.19 -26.36 -9.22
N ALA A 256 11.73 -26.55 -8.00
CA ALA A 256 12.33 -25.93 -6.79
C ALA A 256 13.78 -26.41 -6.58
N ARG A 257 14.03 -27.70 -6.68
CA ARG A 257 15.37 -28.29 -6.54
C ARG A 257 16.34 -27.72 -7.59
N LYS A 258 15.95 -27.73 -8.87
CA LYS A 258 16.76 -27.20 -9.97
C LYS A 258 17.00 -25.70 -9.86
N SER A 259 16.03 -24.92 -9.38
CA SER A 259 16.21 -23.50 -9.10
C SER A 259 17.26 -23.29 -8.01
N HIS A 260 17.15 -24.03 -6.91
CA HIS A 260 18.12 -24.01 -5.83
C HIS A 260 19.54 -24.33 -6.30
N GLU A 261 19.71 -25.39 -7.08
CA GLU A 261 20.99 -25.82 -7.62
C GLU A 261 21.62 -24.75 -8.55
N LEU A 262 20.82 -24.15 -9.44
CA LEU A 262 21.30 -23.12 -10.37
C LEU A 262 21.73 -21.82 -9.67
N ILE A 263 21.15 -21.52 -8.50
CA ILE A 263 21.46 -20.30 -7.73
C ILE A 263 22.58 -20.52 -6.71
N LYS A 264 22.90 -21.77 -6.39
CA LYS A 264 23.93 -22.10 -5.40
C LYS A 264 25.25 -21.39 -5.74
N GLY A 265 25.84 -20.69 -4.76
CA GLY A 265 27.06 -19.89 -4.92
C GLY A 265 26.86 -18.49 -5.53
N HIS A 266 25.66 -18.17 -6.02
CA HIS A 266 25.39 -16.89 -6.72
C HIS A 266 24.24 -16.07 -6.13
N ARG A 267 23.78 -16.39 -4.93
CA ARG A 267 22.60 -15.73 -4.27
C ARG A 267 22.77 -14.23 -4.16
N ILE A 268 23.87 -13.77 -3.56
CA ILE A 268 24.15 -12.34 -3.37
C ILE A 268 24.24 -11.61 -4.71
N SER A 269 24.96 -12.18 -5.67
CA SER A 269 25.09 -11.58 -7.00
C SER A 269 23.75 -11.44 -7.73
N ASN A 270 22.84 -12.41 -7.59
CA ASN A 270 21.50 -12.32 -8.19
C ASN A 270 20.61 -11.35 -7.43
N PHE A 271 20.68 -11.31 -6.10
CA PHE A 271 20.02 -10.33 -5.26
C PHE A 271 20.40 -8.89 -5.63
N LEU A 272 21.70 -8.58 -5.70
CA LEU A 272 22.17 -7.26 -6.11
C LEU A 272 21.76 -6.89 -7.55
N ARG A 273 21.63 -7.87 -8.46
CA ARG A 273 21.14 -7.62 -9.81
C ARG A 273 19.65 -7.29 -9.85
N LEU A 274 18.83 -7.89 -8.98
CA LEU A 274 17.43 -7.51 -8.82
C LEU A 274 17.30 -6.09 -8.32
N ILE A 275 18.00 -5.73 -7.23
CA ILE A 275 18.03 -4.36 -6.71
C ILE A 275 18.44 -3.35 -7.79
N TRP A 276 19.53 -3.62 -8.52
CA TRP A 276 19.95 -2.73 -9.61
C TRP A 276 18.94 -2.61 -10.75
N TRP A 277 18.15 -3.65 -10.96
CA TRP A 277 17.08 -3.62 -11.94
C TRP A 277 15.90 -2.77 -11.45
N ASP A 278 15.49 -2.92 -10.20
CA ASP A 278 14.45 -2.11 -9.57
C ASP A 278 14.80 -0.62 -9.58
N ILE A 279 16.03 -0.26 -9.19
CA ILE A 279 16.53 1.12 -9.27
C ILE A 279 16.37 1.70 -10.69
N ARG A 280 16.61 0.90 -11.74
CA ARG A 280 16.42 1.36 -13.13
C ARG A 280 14.96 1.53 -13.51
N ILE A 281 14.09 0.68 -13.03
CA ILE A 281 12.63 0.83 -13.24
C ILE A 281 12.19 2.12 -12.56
N ILE A 282 12.54 2.33 -11.31
CA ILE A 282 12.23 3.55 -10.55
C ILE A 282 12.74 4.79 -11.30
N PHE A 283 13.97 4.78 -11.75
CA PHE A 283 14.52 5.91 -12.53
C PHE A 283 13.71 6.22 -13.80
N VAL A 284 13.27 5.18 -14.53
CA VAL A 284 12.41 5.37 -15.72
C VAL A 284 11.06 5.95 -15.33
N LEU A 285 10.47 5.49 -14.22
CA LEU A 285 9.20 5.99 -13.69
C LEU A 285 9.32 7.45 -13.24
N VAL A 286 10.38 7.80 -12.51
CA VAL A 286 10.66 9.20 -12.10
C VAL A 286 10.78 10.12 -13.31
N VAL A 287 11.55 9.73 -14.34
CA VAL A 287 11.66 10.51 -15.58
C VAL A 287 10.29 10.70 -16.24
N TYR A 288 9.45 9.68 -16.21
CA TYR A 288 8.10 9.73 -16.77
C TYR A 288 7.20 10.70 -15.98
N ILE A 289 7.25 10.65 -14.64
CA ILE A 289 6.51 11.57 -13.75
C ILE A 289 6.97 13.03 -13.98
N VAL A 290 8.28 13.27 -14.09
CA VAL A 290 8.82 14.61 -14.36
C VAL A 290 8.33 15.15 -15.71
N ILE A 291 8.32 14.32 -16.76
CA ILE A 291 7.79 14.74 -18.08
C ILE A 291 6.30 15.11 -17.95
N PHE A 292 5.53 14.32 -17.21
CA PHE A 292 4.11 14.59 -16.98
C PHE A 292 3.92 15.91 -16.21
N ALA A 293 4.68 16.13 -15.12
CA ALA A 293 4.62 17.37 -14.34
C ALA A 293 4.95 18.62 -15.21
N VAL A 294 5.96 18.52 -16.07
CA VAL A 294 6.30 19.62 -17.00
C VAL A 294 5.15 19.90 -17.98
N LEU A 295 4.53 18.85 -18.53
CA LEU A 295 3.38 19.02 -19.44
C LEU A 295 2.17 19.63 -18.72
N TYR A 296 1.96 19.26 -17.47
CA TYR A 296 0.91 19.83 -16.63
C TYR A 296 1.15 21.32 -16.34
N ILE A 297 2.36 21.70 -15.91
CA ILE A 297 2.75 23.11 -15.69
C ILE A 297 2.60 23.95 -16.97
N LEU A 298 2.99 23.40 -18.12
CA LEU A 298 2.78 24.05 -19.41
C LEU A 298 1.27 24.22 -19.72
N GLY A 299 0.43 23.27 -19.33
CA GLY A 299 -1.02 23.39 -19.43
C GLY A 299 -1.56 24.54 -18.58
N LEU A 300 -1.13 24.64 -17.32
CA LEU A 300 -1.48 25.74 -16.43
C LEU A 300 -1.05 27.12 -16.99
N MET A 301 0.17 27.21 -17.50
CA MET A 301 0.66 28.45 -18.15
C MET A 301 -0.18 28.86 -19.37
N LEU A 302 -0.72 27.88 -20.11
CA LEU A 302 -1.62 28.20 -21.25
C LEU A 302 -2.97 28.74 -20.77
N ILE A 303 -3.46 28.32 -19.60
CA ILE A 303 -4.68 28.86 -18.98
C ILE A 303 -4.47 30.33 -18.66
N SER A 304 -3.34 30.69 -18.03
CA SER A 304 -3.05 32.08 -17.66
C SER A 304 -3.05 33.05 -18.83
N VAL A 305 -2.74 32.58 -20.04
CA VAL A 305 -2.76 33.37 -21.28
C VAL A 305 -4.13 33.42 -21.94
N GLY A 306 -4.90 32.32 -21.82
CA GLY A 306 -6.12 32.11 -22.63
C GLY A 306 -7.40 32.68 -22.06
N HIS A 307 -7.50 32.96 -20.77
CA HIS A 307 -8.67 33.54 -20.06
C HIS A 307 -10.02 32.87 -20.40
N SER A 308 -10.03 31.54 -20.61
CA SER A 308 -11.23 30.79 -21.00
C SER A 308 -11.59 29.72 -19.96
N SER A 309 -12.80 29.77 -19.45
CA SER A 309 -13.35 28.74 -18.54
C SER A 309 -13.24 27.33 -19.13
N ILE A 310 -13.47 27.18 -20.45
CA ILE A 310 -13.34 25.89 -21.14
C ILE A 310 -11.91 25.38 -21.11
N MET A 311 -10.88 26.24 -21.25
CA MET A 311 -9.47 25.82 -21.16
C MET A 311 -9.12 25.40 -19.73
N PHE A 312 -9.58 26.12 -18.72
CA PHE A 312 -9.39 25.81 -17.33
C PHE A 312 -9.97 24.43 -16.98
N THR A 313 -11.29 24.26 -17.23
CA THR A 313 -11.98 22.98 -17.01
C THR A 313 -11.33 21.84 -17.80
N GLY A 314 -10.84 22.11 -19.01
CA GLY A 314 -10.15 21.14 -19.85
C GLY A 314 -8.82 20.65 -19.28
N VAL A 315 -8.04 21.51 -18.66
CA VAL A 315 -6.76 21.13 -18.02
C VAL A 315 -6.99 20.34 -16.74
N LEU A 316 -7.96 20.74 -15.92
CA LEU A 316 -8.35 20.00 -14.73
C LEU A 316 -8.90 18.60 -15.10
N ALA A 317 -9.82 18.52 -16.04
CA ALA A 317 -10.36 17.26 -16.53
C ALA A 317 -9.25 16.36 -17.14
N PHE A 318 -8.25 16.95 -17.79
CA PHE A 318 -7.08 16.21 -18.27
C PHE A 318 -6.28 15.58 -17.13
N GLN A 319 -6.07 16.28 -16.03
CA GLN A 319 -5.41 15.75 -14.83
C GLN A 319 -6.17 14.55 -14.26
N PHE A 320 -7.48 14.66 -14.06
CA PHE A 320 -8.33 13.57 -13.56
C PHE A 320 -8.28 12.32 -14.41
N VAL A 321 -8.21 12.46 -15.72
CA VAL A 321 -8.12 11.31 -16.64
C VAL A 321 -6.72 10.75 -16.69
N MET A 322 -5.70 11.61 -16.64
CA MET A 322 -4.30 11.20 -16.80
C MET A 322 -3.71 10.49 -15.58
N LEU A 323 -4.05 10.90 -14.35
CA LEU A 323 -3.48 10.28 -13.13
C LEU A 323 -3.84 8.79 -12.99
N PRO A 324 -5.12 8.36 -13.08
CA PRO A 324 -5.46 6.94 -13.05
C PRO A 324 -4.83 6.16 -14.21
N PHE A 325 -4.72 6.80 -15.38
CA PHE A 325 -4.10 6.17 -16.53
C PHE A 325 -2.59 5.99 -16.37
N LEU A 326 -1.92 6.97 -15.76
CA LEU A 326 -0.51 6.92 -15.38
C LEU A 326 -0.24 5.79 -14.39
N SER A 327 -1.06 5.69 -13.35
CA SER A 327 -1.01 4.62 -12.37
C SER A 327 -1.18 3.24 -13.02
N PHE A 328 -2.14 3.09 -13.93
CA PHE A 328 -2.36 1.86 -14.67
C PHE A 328 -1.14 1.47 -15.53
N ILE A 329 -0.53 2.43 -16.26
CA ILE A 329 0.67 2.17 -17.06
C ILE A 329 1.85 1.77 -16.16
N THR A 330 2.02 2.44 -15.02
CA THR A 330 3.08 2.13 -14.05
C THR A 330 2.95 0.68 -13.59
N THR A 331 1.76 0.26 -13.17
CA THR A 331 1.47 -1.12 -12.76
C THR A 331 1.77 -2.12 -13.89
N CYS A 332 1.41 -1.78 -15.13
CA CYS A 332 1.71 -2.63 -16.28
C CYS A 332 3.22 -2.76 -16.50
N ILE A 333 4.00 -1.69 -16.40
CA ILE A 333 5.45 -1.68 -16.60
C ILE A 333 6.16 -2.48 -15.49
N GLU A 334 5.78 -2.27 -14.25
CA GLU A 334 6.36 -2.95 -13.09
C GLU A 334 6.23 -4.46 -13.19
N THR A 335 5.01 -4.95 -13.33
CA THR A 335 4.72 -6.40 -13.40
C THR A 335 5.47 -7.08 -14.55
N PHE A 336 5.51 -6.41 -15.69
CA PHE A 336 6.14 -6.94 -16.89
C PHE A 336 7.67 -6.92 -16.81
N ALA A 337 8.28 -5.80 -16.44
CA ALA A 337 9.72 -5.61 -16.51
C ALA A 337 10.49 -6.59 -15.61
N GLN A 338 9.97 -6.88 -14.44
CA GLN A 338 10.61 -7.76 -13.47
C GLN A 338 10.66 -9.22 -13.92
N TYR A 339 9.53 -9.78 -14.38
CA TYR A 339 9.51 -11.19 -14.82
C TYR A 339 10.26 -11.42 -16.12
N VAL A 340 10.30 -10.43 -17.00
CA VAL A 340 11.18 -10.48 -18.19
C VAL A 340 12.64 -10.50 -17.77
N PHE A 341 13.04 -9.65 -16.83
CA PHE A 341 14.42 -9.61 -16.34
C PHE A 341 14.82 -10.92 -15.67
N ILE A 342 13.97 -11.49 -14.80
CA ILE A 342 14.20 -12.78 -14.15
C ILE A 342 14.36 -13.87 -15.22
N SER A 343 13.52 -13.89 -16.25
CA SER A 343 13.62 -14.87 -17.33
C SER A 343 14.93 -14.73 -18.12
N VAL A 344 15.37 -13.51 -18.44
CA VAL A 344 16.66 -13.26 -19.09
C VAL A 344 17.84 -13.69 -18.20
N LEU A 345 17.73 -13.44 -16.89
CA LEU A 345 18.74 -13.84 -15.92
C LEU A 345 18.83 -15.37 -15.81
N PHE A 346 17.68 -16.07 -15.88
CA PHE A 346 17.62 -17.53 -15.94
C PHE A 346 18.44 -18.10 -17.11
N TYR A 347 18.20 -17.64 -18.33
CA TYR A 347 18.94 -18.11 -19.51
C TYR A 347 20.45 -17.88 -19.40
N ARG A 348 20.85 -16.71 -18.89
CA ARG A 348 22.28 -16.41 -18.69
C ARG A 348 22.94 -17.29 -17.66
N ARG A 349 22.24 -17.62 -16.56
CA ARG A 349 22.75 -18.51 -15.54
C ARG A 349 22.87 -19.93 -16.05
N LEU A 350 21.87 -20.36 -16.81
CA LEU A 350 21.87 -21.68 -17.42
C LEU A 350 23.05 -21.84 -18.40
N GLN A 351 23.31 -20.86 -19.25
CA GLN A 351 24.44 -20.84 -20.14
C GLN A 351 25.80 -20.84 -19.39
N ALA A 352 25.96 -20.02 -18.38
CA ALA A 352 27.18 -19.97 -17.57
C ALA A 352 27.46 -21.29 -16.84
N ASN A 353 26.43 -21.94 -16.30
CA ASN A 353 26.54 -23.23 -15.62
C ASN A 353 26.99 -24.36 -16.58
N GLN A 354 26.54 -24.33 -17.84
CA GLN A 354 26.96 -25.28 -18.86
C GLN A 354 28.40 -25.07 -19.30
N GLU A 355 28.83 -23.80 -19.47
CA GLU A 355 30.23 -23.46 -19.76
C GLU A 355 31.18 -23.96 -18.61
N GLU A 356 30.72 -23.88 -17.34
CA GLU A 356 31.48 -24.39 -16.17
C GLU A 356 31.56 -25.92 -16.12
N LEU A 357 30.52 -26.63 -16.55
CA LEU A 357 30.44 -28.10 -16.52
C LEU A 357 31.06 -28.76 -17.73
N GLY A 358 31.49 -28.01 -18.75
CA GLY A 358 32.09 -28.56 -19.98
C GLY A 358 31.11 -29.41 -20.80
N GLU A 359 29.83 -29.34 -20.53
CA GLU A 359 28.80 -30.10 -21.22
C GLU A 359 28.46 -29.44 -22.56
N SER A 360 28.59 -30.20 -23.62
CA SER A 360 28.07 -29.90 -24.95
C SER A 360 26.55 -29.81 -24.83
N ALA A 361 25.97 -28.68 -25.19
CA ALA A 361 24.57 -28.34 -25.00
C ALA A 361 23.61 -29.30 -25.69
N GLY A 362 23.32 -30.44 -25.09
CA GLY A 362 22.34 -31.41 -25.60
C GLY A 362 21.01 -31.32 -24.84
N GLY A 363 19.98 -30.81 -25.45
CA GLY A 363 18.60 -31.18 -25.14
C GLY A 363 17.64 -30.12 -24.59
N PHE A 364 18.03 -29.14 -23.79
CA PHE A 364 17.12 -28.08 -23.33
C PHE A 364 17.63 -26.67 -23.70
N VAL A 365 18.83 -26.59 -24.22
CA VAL A 365 19.65 -25.37 -24.32
C VAL A 365 19.98 -24.96 -25.71
N ASP A 366 19.71 -25.78 -26.74
CA ASP A 366 20.00 -25.51 -28.16
C ASP A 366 19.28 -24.28 -28.74
N GLY A 367 18.41 -23.62 -27.98
CA GLY A 367 17.76 -22.37 -28.38
C GLY A 367 18.19 -21.12 -27.58
N ILE A 368 19.22 -21.19 -26.74
CA ILE A 368 19.52 -20.14 -25.75
C ILE A 368 20.55 -19.10 -26.23
N ALA A 369 21.32 -19.37 -27.23
CA ALA A 369 22.02 -18.28 -27.90
C ALA A 369 20.96 -17.39 -28.55
N PRO A 370 20.78 -16.12 -28.09
CA PRO A 370 19.85 -15.25 -28.78
C PRO A 370 20.32 -15.19 -30.21
N PRO A 371 19.50 -15.61 -31.19
CA PRO A 371 19.89 -15.41 -32.55
C PRO A 371 20.14 -13.94 -32.72
N VAL A 372 21.34 -13.56 -33.15
CA VAL A 372 21.68 -12.20 -33.56
C VAL A 372 20.96 -11.97 -34.91
N LEU A 373 19.64 -12.15 -34.86
CA LEU A 373 18.77 -11.78 -35.96
C LEU A 373 18.51 -10.30 -35.81
N GLU A 374 19.34 -9.48 -36.51
CA GLU A 374 18.94 -8.14 -36.86
C GLU A 374 17.72 -8.19 -37.78
N ASP A 375 16.56 -8.53 -37.24
CA ASP A 375 15.32 -8.33 -37.98
C ASP A 375 15.05 -6.82 -38.06
N LYS A 376 15.54 -6.22 -39.18
CA LYS A 376 15.33 -4.79 -39.45
C LYS A 376 13.85 -4.41 -39.39
N LYS A 377 12.93 -5.34 -39.71
CA LYS A 377 11.47 -5.14 -39.61
C LYS A 377 10.98 -5.13 -38.17
N ALA A 378 11.53 -5.99 -37.29
CA ALA A 378 11.19 -5.96 -35.86
C ALA A 378 11.73 -4.69 -35.17
N LYS A 379 12.93 -4.24 -35.59
CA LYS A 379 13.51 -2.96 -35.09
C LYS A 379 12.66 -1.75 -35.52
N PHE A 380 12.13 -1.71 -36.71
CA PHE A 380 11.26 -0.65 -37.20
C PHE A 380 9.92 -0.67 -36.47
N ARG A 381 9.28 -1.84 -36.35
CA ARG A 381 7.99 -1.97 -35.63
C ARG A 381 8.07 -1.57 -34.17
N SER A 382 9.13 -1.99 -33.44
CA SER A 382 9.28 -1.61 -32.02
C SER A 382 9.56 -0.11 -31.83
N ARG A 383 10.17 0.56 -32.82
CA ARG A 383 10.38 2.02 -32.78
C ARG A 383 9.10 2.80 -33.02
N LEU A 384 8.18 2.25 -33.81
CA LEU A 384 6.88 2.89 -34.09
C LEU A 384 5.84 2.58 -33.03
N PHE A 385 5.92 1.40 -32.38
CA PHE A 385 4.92 0.92 -31.43
C PHE A 385 4.87 1.77 -30.16
N ILE A 386 6.01 2.09 -29.55
CA ILE A 386 6.06 2.90 -28.33
C ILE A 386 5.47 4.31 -28.53
N PRO A 387 5.91 5.10 -29.55
CA PRO A 387 5.31 6.39 -29.79
C PRO A 387 3.85 6.31 -30.26
N ALA A 388 3.44 5.25 -30.96
CA ALA A 388 2.04 5.04 -31.30
C ALA A 388 1.18 4.79 -30.05
N MET A 389 1.65 3.99 -29.11
CA MET A 389 0.95 3.80 -27.83
C MET A 389 0.88 5.10 -27.03
N ALA A 390 1.96 5.87 -26.95
CA ALA A 390 1.94 7.18 -26.28
C ALA A 390 0.95 8.14 -26.95
N ALA A 391 0.87 8.15 -28.28
CA ALA A 391 -0.11 8.95 -29.02
C ALA A 391 -1.55 8.51 -28.74
N ILE A 392 -1.81 7.19 -28.68
CA ILE A 392 -3.14 6.65 -28.35
C ILE A 392 -3.53 7.09 -26.92
N VAL A 393 -2.62 7.00 -25.97
CA VAL A 393 -2.84 7.46 -24.59
C VAL A 393 -3.22 8.94 -24.56
N LEU A 394 -2.43 9.77 -25.22
CA LEU A 394 -2.69 11.20 -25.30
C LEU A 394 -4.05 11.49 -25.93
N VAL A 395 -4.40 10.81 -27.01
CA VAL A 395 -5.71 10.97 -27.67
C VAL A 395 -6.86 10.55 -26.77
N ILE A 396 -6.73 9.42 -26.05
CA ILE A 396 -7.76 8.98 -25.09
C ILE A 396 -7.91 9.99 -23.95
N SER A 397 -6.79 10.51 -23.42
CA SER A 397 -6.81 11.50 -22.34
C SER A 397 -7.42 12.83 -22.79
N LEU A 398 -7.07 13.31 -23.98
CA LEU A 398 -7.68 14.53 -24.54
C LEU A 398 -9.18 14.33 -24.86
N ALA A 399 -9.56 13.16 -25.39
CA ALA A 399 -10.96 12.85 -25.65
C ALA A 399 -11.75 12.71 -24.35
N GLY A 400 -11.18 12.09 -23.32
CA GLY A 400 -11.78 12.00 -22.00
C GLY A 400 -11.95 13.37 -21.35
N SER A 401 -10.90 14.21 -21.41
CA SER A 401 -10.95 15.60 -20.94
C SER A 401 -12.04 16.41 -21.67
N TRP A 402 -12.10 16.31 -23.00
CA TRP A 402 -13.13 16.96 -23.79
C TRP A 402 -14.54 16.46 -23.43
N LEU A 403 -14.72 15.16 -23.17
CA LEU A 403 -15.99 14.59 -22.75
C LEU A 403 -16.42 15.17 -21.39
N VAL A 404 -15.53 15.17 -20.41
CA VAL A 404 -15.80 15.74 -19.07
C VAL A 404 -16.16 17.22 -19.19
N THR A 405 -15.37 18.03 -19.91
CA THR A 405 -15.65 19.47 -20.12
C THR A 405 -16.97 19.74 -20.84
N THR A 406 -17.42 18.81 -21.70
CA THR A 406 -18.64 19.00 -22.48
C THR A 406 -19.90 18.65 -21.67
N PHE A 407 -19.80 17.64 -20.80
CA PHE A 407 -20.93 17.10 -20.03
C PHE A 407 -20.95 17.57 -18.58
N ALA A 408 -19.81 17.88 -17.98
CA ALA A 408 -19.72 18.53 -16.68
C ALA A 408 -19.40 20.02 -16.87
N GLY A 409 -20.23 20.90 -16.31
CA GLY A 409 -19.92 22.35 -16.29
C GLY A 409 -18.70 22.66 -15.40
N PRO A 410 -18.18 23.91 -15.45
CA PRO A 410 -17.09 24.34 -14.59
C PRO A 410 -17.36 24.08 -13.10
N ASP A 411 -18.56 24.37 -12.63
CA ASP A 411 -18.99 24.19 -11.24
C ASP A 411 -18.95 22.70 -10.81
N GLN A 412 -19.41 21.78 -11.67
CA GLN A 412 -19.35 20.33 -11.35
C GLN A 412 -17.91 19.79 -11.33
N VAL A 413 -17.02 20.36 -12.13
CA VAL A 413 -15.59 19.99 -12.09
C VAL A 413 -14.92 20.59 -10.85
N ALA A 414 -15.31 21.81 -10.47
CA ALA A 414 -14.85 22.43 -9.23
C ALA A 414 -15.36 21.68 -7.99
N GLU A 415 -16.63 21.25 -8.00
CA GLU A 415 -17.21 20.43 -6.92
C GLU A 415 -16.49 19.07 -6.74
N LEU A 416 -15.94 18.50 -7.83
CA LEU A 416 -15.08 17.33 -7.75
C LEU A 416 -13.69 17.61 -7.15
N LEU A 417 -13.25 18.87 -7.15
CA LEU A 417 -11.96 19.33 -6.61
C LEU A 417 -12.07 19.94 -5.22
N LEU A 418 -13.23 20.54 -4.95
CA LEU A 418 -13.53 21.18 -3.67
C LEU A 418 -14.31 20.16 -2.84
N ASN A 419 -13.60 19.28 -2.17
CA ASN A 419 -14.18 18.50 -1.09
C ASN A 419 -14.63 19.46 0.02
N ASP A 420 -15.76 19.20 0.67
CA ASP A 420 -16.03 19.80 1.96
C ASP A 420 -14.93 19.32 2.90
N TYR A 421 -14.13 20.27 3.46
CA TYR A 421 -13.03 19.91 4.34
C TYR A 421 -13.58 19.36 5.66
N PRO A 422 -12.95 18.29 6.21
CA PRO A 422 -13.42 17.69 7.45
C PRO A 422 -13.22 18.62 8.66
N GLU A 423 -14.12 18.53 9.63
CA GLU A 423 -13.87 19.09 10.96
C GLU A 423 -12.71 18.33 11.63
N VAL A 424 -11.97 19.02 12.51
CA VAL A 424 -10.81 18.42 13.22
C VAL A 424 -11.20 18.15 14.67
N THR A 425 -10.95 16.91 15.10
CA THR A 425 -11.16 16.46 16.49
C THR A 425 -9.81 16.10 17.12
N SER A 426 -9.48 16.75 18.23
CA SER A 426 -8.29 16.46 19.02
C SER A 426 -8.49 15.18 19.84
N HIS A 427 -7.70 14.13 19.59
CA HIS A 427 -7.80 12.82 20.23
C HIS A 427 -7.34 12.84 21.68
N ARG A 428 -8.24 12.50 22.64
CA ARG A 428 -8.04 12.56 24.10
C ARG A 428 -7.60 13.94 24.60
N GLY A 429 -8.21 15.00 24.01
CA GLY A 429 -7.66 16.33 24.04
C GLY A 429 -6.49 16.45 23.06
N TYR A 430 -5.59 17.43 23.21
CA TYR A 430 -4.38 17.49 22.39
C TYR A 430 -3.26 16.65 23.02
N SER A 431 -3.39 15.31 22.86
CA SER A 431 -2.55 14.33 23.54
C SER A 431 -1.09 14.28 23.09
N ALA A 432 -0.71 14.92 21.97
CA ALA A 432 0.69 15.02 21.57
C ALA A 432 1.50 16.03 22.41
N VAL A 433 0.84 17.01 23.05
CA VAL A 433 1.51 18.10 23.82
C VAL A 433 1.19 18.10 25.30
N ALA A 434 0.14 17.39 25.73
CA ALA A 434 -0.28 17.32 27.13
C ALA A 434 -0.78 15.90 27.49
N PRO A 435 -0.79 15.50 28.78
CA PRO A 435 -1.22 14.16 29.17
C PRO A 435 -2.68 13.91 28.78
N GLU A 436 -2.93 12.80 28.08
CA GLU A 436 -4.23 12.40 27.54
C GLU A 436 -5.36 12.44 28.59
N ASN A 437 -6.57 12.80 28.17
CA ASN A 437 -7.78 12.82 29.02
C ASN A 437 -7.64 13.68 30.28
N THR A 438 -6.89 14.78 30.24
CA THR A 438 -6.68 15.71 31.34
C THR A 438 -7.06 17.14 30.96
N LEU A 439 -7.34 18.00 31.96
CA LEU A 439 -7.70 19.40 31.71
C LEU A 439 -6.63 20.17 30.91
N PRO A 440 -5.31 19.99 31.13
CA PRO A 440 -4.29 20.57 30.24
C PRO A 440 -4.41 20.15 28.77
N ALA A 441 -4.75 18.89 28.48
CA ALA A 441 -4.94 18.42 27.11
C ALA A 441 -6.17 19.06 26.44
N PHE A 442 -7.24 19.31 27.18
CA PHE A 442 -8.42 20.01 26.66
C PHE A 442 -8.16 21.52 26.48
N GLN A 443 -7.37 22.14 27.37
CA GLN A 443 -6.93 23.52 27.13
C GLN A 443 -6.12 23.62 25.85
N ALA A 444 -5.15 22.73 25.65
CA ALA A 444 -4.35 22.67 24.42
C ALA A 444 -5.22 22.41 23.17
N ALA A 445 -6.28 21.60 23.27
CA ALA A 445 -7.24 21.38 22.19
C ALA A 445 -8.04 22.65 21.85
N ILE A 446 -8.47 23.42 22.86
CA ILE A 446 -9.12 24.72 22.66
C ILE A 446 -8.15 25.69 21.98
N ASP A 447 -6.92 25.78 22.48
CA ASP A 447 -5.90 26.71 21.98
C ASP A 447 -5.46 26.35 20.55
N SER A 448 -5.52 25.06 20.16
CA SER A 448 -5.26 24.61 18.78
C SER A 448 -6.37 24.99 17.78
N GLY A 449 -7.55 25.43 18.28
CA GLY A 449 -8.69 25.78 17.43
C GLY A 449 -9.38 24.57 16.78
N SER A 450 -9.29 23.39 17.38
CA SER A 450 -10.04 22.21 16.94
C SER A 450 -11.54 22.41 17.13
N GLN A 451 -12.36 21.84 16.23
CA GLN A 451 -13.82 21.92 16.35
C GLN A 451 -14.35 21.01 17.47
N TYR A 452 -13.68 19.87 17.68
CA TYR A 452 -14.00 18.93 18.74
C TYR A 452 -12.76 18.52 19.52
N ALA A 453 -12.96 18.15 20.79
CA ALA A 453 -12.02 17.35 21.56
C ALA A 453 -12.66 16.00 21.90
N GLU A 454 -11.98 14.92 21.59
CA GLU A 454 -12.43 13.58 21.94
C GLU A 454 -11.93 13.22 23.34
N LEU A 455 -12.69 12.39 24.06
CA LEU A 455 -12.40 11.91 25.40
C LEU A 455 -13.04 10.56 25.68
N ASP A 456 -12.42 9.82 26.62
CA ASP A 456 -12.87 8.48 27.03
C ASP A 456 -13.48 8.53 28.42
N VAL A 457 -14.73 8.09 28.59
CA VAL A 457 -15.40 8.06 29.93
C VAL A 457 -15.51 6.64 30.46
N GLN A 458 -15.19 6.51 31.75
CA GLN A 458 -15.43 5.35 32.56
C GLN A 458 -16.02 5.80 33.93
N GLN A 459 -16.31 4.86 34.82
CA GLN A 459 -16.98 5.18 36.11
C GLN A 459 -16.22 4.58 37.27
N THR A 460 -16.05 5.38 38.35
CA THR A 460 -15.49 4.95 39.63
C THR A 460 -16.41 4.00 40.37
N SER A 461 -15.91 3.35 41.41
CA SER A 461 -16.70 2.44 42.27
C SER A 461 -17.88 3.09 43.00
N ASP A 462 -17.82 4.40 43.24
CA ASP A 462 -18.87 5.22 43.86
C ASP A 462 -19.73 5.99 42.84
N GLY A 463 -19.57 5.68 41.52
CA GLY A 463 -20.50 6.12 40.48
C GLY A 463 -20.17 7.45 39.82
N VAL A 464 -18.99 8.04 40.02
CA VAL A 464 -18.60 9.28 39.35
C VAL A 464 -18.09 8.95 37.94
N VAL A 465 -18.58 9.66 36.91
CA VAL A 465 -18.09 9.56 35.51
C VAL A 465 -16.81 10.37 35.36
N VAL A 466 -15.73 9.69 35.01
CA VAL A 466 -14.37 10.25 34.96
C VAL A 466 -13.69 9.91 33.62
N LEU A 467 -12.62 10.62 33.31
CA LEU A 467 -11.92 10.45 32.05
C LEU A 467 -10.73 9.51 32.17
N THR A 468 -10.79 8.38 31.51
CA THR A 468 -9.63 7.47 31.36
C THR A 468 -9.86 6.49 30.20
N HIS A 469 -8.84 6.31 29.38
CA HIS A 469 -8.90 5.33 28.29
C HIS A 469 -8.83 3.89 28.80
N ASP A 470 -7.80 3.58 29.61
CA ASP A 470 -7.56 2.24 30.11
C ASP A 470 -8.42 1.95 31.34
N THR A 471 -8.93 0.75 31.43
CA THR A 471 -9.62 0.29 32.66
C THR A 471 -8.64 0.19 33.84
N ASN A 472 -7.38 -0.17 33.57
CA ASN A 472 -6.32 -0.21 34.59
C ASN A 472 -5.46 1.06 34.53
N LEU A 473 -5.32 1.76 35.64
CA LEU A 473 -4.70 3.08 35.72
C LEU A 473 -3.16 3.06 35.68
N LYS A 474 -2.52 1.88 35.59
CA LYS A 474 -1.07 1.73 35.70
C LYS A 474 -0.27 2.53 34.67
N ARG A 475 -0.76 2.63 33.44
CA ARG A 475 -0.04 3.33 32.35
C ARG A 475 0.05 4.83 32.62
N CYS A 476 -1.05 5.44 33.05
CA CYS A 476 -1.13 6.89 33.26
C CYS A 476 -0.74 7.35 34.65
N THR A 477 -0.87 6.49 35.69
CA THR A 477 -0.62 6.90 37.07
C THR A 477 0.48 6.11 37.78
N GLY A 478 0.91 4.99 37.22
CA GLY A 478 1.82 4.04 37.87
C GLY A 478 1.16 3.06 38.83
N GLU A 479 -0.10 3.30 39.22
CA GLU A 479 -0.84 2.49 40.20
C GLU A 479 -1.59 1.34 39.52
N ASP A 480 -1.35 0.11 39.91
CA ASP A 480 -1.94 -1.12 39.36
C ASP A 480 -3.32 -1.36 39.98
N ILE A 481 -4.31 -0.51 39.65
CA ILE A 481 -5.68 -0.55 40.14
C ILE A 481 -6.64 -0.28 38.96
N ASN A 482 -7.83 -0.91 38.98
CA ASN A 482 -8.84 -0.64 37.97
C ASN A 482 -9.77 0.49 38.42
N ILE A 483 -10.26 1.26 37.44
CA ILE A 483 -11.12 2.42 37.68
C ILE A 483 -12.40 2.07 38.41
N TYR A 484 -12.97 0.92 38.19
CA TYR A 484 -14.19 0.47 38.88
C TYR A 484 -13.95 -0.04 40.33
N ASP A 485 -12.69 -0.17 40.77
CA ASP A 485 -12.29 -0.60 42.11
C ASP A 485 -11.88 0.57 43.01
N ILE A 486 -11.80 1.81 42.49
CA ILE A 486 -11.35 3.01 43.17
C ILE A 486 -12.50 4.03 43.33
N THR A 487 -12.56 4.73 44.44
CA THR A 487 -13.52 5.84 44.65
C THR A 487 -12.99 7.15 44.05
N TRP A 488 -13.90 8.11 43.81
CA TRP A 488 -13.53 9.45 43.35
C TRP A 488 -12.49 10.13 44.25
N ASP A 489 -12.71 10.11 45.56
CA ASP A 489 -11.80 10.73 46.53
C ASP A 489 -10.38 10.09 46.53
N GLU A 490 -10.26 8.82 46.21
CA GLU A 490 -8.99 8.11 46.07
C GLU A 490 -8.33 8.43 44.74
N LEU A 491 -9.12 8.44 43.65
CA LEU A 491 -8.66 8.77 42.30
C LEU A 491 -8.03 10.17 42.24
N GLN A 492 -8.59 11.14 42.95
CA GLN A 492 -8.09 12.52 43.02
C GLN A 492 -6.69 12.67 43.65
N LYS A 493 -6.15 11.61 44.25
CA LYS A 493 -4.80 11.60 44.85
C LYS A 493 -3.74 11.09 43.91
N LEU A 494 -4.16 10.52 42.76
CA LEU A 494 -3.24 9.94 41.78
C LEU A 494 -2.74 11.04 40.85
N ASP A 495 -1.48 10.88 40.42
CA ASP A 495 -0.83 11.75 39.46
C ASP A 495 -0.92 11.13 38.07
N ALA A 496 -1.69 11.76 37.21
CA ALA A 496 -1.89 11.37 35.81
C ALA A 496 -1.13 12.29 34.84
N GLY A 497 -0.15 13.04 35.29
CA GLY A 497 0.64 13.95 34.44
C GLY A 497 2.11 13.55 34.30
N SER A 498 2.73 13.07 35.40
CA SER A 498 4.16 12.74 35.44
C SER A 498 4.57 11.65 34.45
N PHE A 499 3.64 10.79 33.99
CA PHE A 499 3.94 9.79 32.97
C PHE A 499 4.23 10.43 31.61
N PHE A 500 3.66 11.61 31.34
CA PHE A 500 3.87 12.35 30.12
C PHE A 500 5.14 13.21 30.21
N SER A 501 5.22 14.11 31.20
CA SER A 501 6.43 14.87 31.51
C SER A 501 6.39 15.41 32.93
N GLU A 502 7.58 15.78 33.51
CA GLU A 502 7.69 16.39 34.85
C GLU A 502 6.95 17.73 34.95
N GLU A 503 6.74 18.42 33.83
CA GLU A 503 6.01 19.70 33.76
C GLU A 503 4.55 19.54 34.20
N PHE A 504 3.94 18.39 33.90
CA PHE A 504 2.55 18.08 34.26
C PHE A 504 2.41 17.31 35.57
N ALA A 505 3.47 17.20 36.37
CA ALA A 505 3.42 16.49 37.64
C ALA A 505 2.29 17.01 38.56
N GLY A 506 1.50 16.09 39.13
CA GLY A 506 0.35 16.40 39.97
C GLY A 506 -0.94 16.69 39.21
N THR A 507 -0.96 16.53 37.87
CA THR A 507 -2.20 16.58 37.09
C THR A 507 -3.11 15.43 37.49
N ARG A 508 -4.40 15.73 37.74
CA ARG A 508 -5.40 14.75 38.17
C ARG A 508 -6.23 14.25 37.00
N ILE A 509 -6.81 13.07 37.15
CA ILE A 509 -7.89 12.58 36.27
C ILE A 509 -9.16 13.41 36.56
N PRO A 510 -9.74 14.13 35.59
CA PRO A 510 -10.93 14.96 35.80
C PRO A 510 -12.21 14.12 35.74
N SER A 511 -13.30 14.68 36.31
CA SER A 511 -14.65 14.21 36.02
C SER A 511 -15.15 14.74 34.66
N LEU A 512 -16.15 14.09 34.09
CA LEU A 512 -16.82 14.58 32.88
C LEU A 512 -17.44 15.97 33.10
N GLU A 513 -18.01 16.23 34.30
CA GLU A 513 -18.59 17.53 34.63
C GLU A 513 -17.52 18.65 34.60
N GLU A 514 -16.32 18.41 35.18
CA GLU A 514 -15.22 19.40 35.14
C GLU A 514 -14.81 19.75 33.72
N VAL A 515 -14.74 18.75 32.82
CA VAL A 515 -14.38 18.97 31.40
C VAL A 515 -15.49 19.70 30.64
N ILE A 516 -16.76 19.33 30.86
CA ILE A 516 -17.89 20.04 30.24
C ILE A 516 -17.88 21.52 30.64
N GLN A 517 -17.70 21.84 31.93
CA GLN A 517 -17.64 23.23 32.41
C GLN A 517 -16.47 24.01 31.76
N MET A 518 -15.35 23.37 31.53
CA MET A 518 -14.19 23.99 30.86
C MET A 518 -14.44 24.26 29.38
N CYS A 519 -15.07 23.31 28.68
CA CYS A 519 -15.22 23.30 27.23
C CYS A 519 -16.46 24.06 26.73
N LYS A 520 -17.50 24.19 27.57
CA LYS A 520 -18.79 24.79 27.17
C LYS A 520 -18.63 26.16 26.53
N GLY A 521 -19.17 26.30 25.30
CA GLY A 521 -19.09 27.51 24.47
C GLY A 521 -17.70 27.78 23.85
N LYS A 522 -16.73 26.85 23.97
CA LYS A 522 -15.38 27.01 23.45
C LYS A 522 -15.00 25.90 22.43
N ILE A 523 -15.33 24.66 22.74
CA ILE A 523 -15.03 23.49 21.91
C ILE A 523 -16.10 22.43 22.16
N LYS A 524 -16.54 21.73 21.12
CA LYS A 524 -17.47 20.62 21.23
C LYS A 524 -16.74 19.35 21.72
N LEU A 525 -17.47 18.42 22.33
CA LEU A 525 -16.90 17.18 22.84
C LEU A 525 -17.39 15.95 22.07
N ASN A 526 -16.48 15.05 21.73
CA ASN A 526 -16.75 13.69 21.28
C ASN A 526 -16.47 12.72 22.44
N ILE A 527 -17.54 12.24 23.09
CA ILE A 527 -17.47 11.51 24.36
C ILE A 527 -17.57 10.01 24.07
N GLU A 528 -16.43 9.27 24.13
CA GLU A 528 -16.43 7.82 23.98
C GLU A 528 -16.78 7.11 25.28
N ILE A 529 -17.85 6.31 25.28
CA ILE A 529 -18.22 5.45 26.40
C ILE A 529 -17.41 4.14 26.31
N LYS A 530 -16.49 3.94 27.28
CA LYS A 530 -15.69 2.72 27.45
C LYS A 530 -16.40 1.73 28.37
N ASN A 531 -17.32 0.94 27.82
CA ASN A 531 -18.05 -0.04 28.60
C ASN A 531 -17.17 -1.25 28.95
N SER A 532 -16.72 -1.34 30.19
CA SER A 532 -15.95 -2.47 30.74
C SER A 532 -16.82 -3.64 31.21
N GLY A 533 -18.15 -3.49 31.21
CA GLY A 533 -19.10 -4.46 31.73
C GLY A 533 -19.22 -4.48 33.25
N HIS A 534 -18.48 -3.64 33.98
CA HIS A 534 -18.52 -3.55 35.45
C HIS A 534 -19.53 -2.53 35.96
N ASN A 535 -19.79 -1.45 35.22
CA ASN A 535 -20.64 -0.34 35.61
C ASN A 535 -21.89 -0.26 34.74
N PRO A 536 -23.01 -0.86 35.13
CA PRO A 536 -24.21 -0.97 34.28
C PRO A 536 -24.97 0.36 34.10
N THR A 537 -24.61 1.43 34.82
CA THR A 537 -25.24 2.75 34.73
C THR A 537 -24.42 3.79 33.99
N LEU A 538 -23.23 3.44 33.50
CA LEU A 538 -22.29 4.38 32.85
C LEU A 538 -22.94 5.18 31.72
N GLU A 539 -23.70 4.54 30.85
CA GLU A 539 -24.37 5.19 29.73
C GLU A 539 -25.42 6.21 30.18
N ALA A 540 -26.26 5.80 31.15
CA ALA A 540 -27.31 6.68 31.69
C ALA A 540 -26.72 7.82 32.52
N ASP A 541 -25.68 7.57 33.32
CA ASP A 541 -25.02 8.58 34.12
C ASP A 541 -24.24 9.59 33.27
N THR A 542 -23.58 9.13 32.21
CA THR A 542 -22.95 10.01 31.20
C THR A 542 -23.98 10.92 30.55
N ALA A 543 -25.09 10.37 30.04
CA ALA A 543 -26.16 11.15 29.43
C ALA A 543 -26.75 12.17 30.41
N ARG A 544 -26.93 11.78 31.70
CA ARG A 544 -27.45 12.68 32.76
C ARG A 544 -26.49 13.85 33.02
N VAL A 545 -25.19 13.59 33.15
CA VAL A 545 -24.19 14.66 33.37
C VAL A 545 -24.23 15.67 32.20
N ILE A 546 -24.38 15.21 30.96
CA ILE A 546 -24.49 16.08 29.78
C ILE A 546 -25.77 16.95 29.87
N LEU A 547 -26.92 16.33 30.15
CA LEU A 547 -28.21 17.02 30.22
C LEU A 547 -28.27 18.00 31.40
N ASP A 548 -27.78 17.62 32.60
CA ASP A 548 -27.75 18.46 33.77
C ASP A 548 -26.87 19.71 33.59
N ASN A 549 -25.94 19.68 32.66
CA ASN A 549 -25.06 20.80 32.30
C ASN A 549 -25.54 21.58 31.05
N ASP A 550 -26.71 21.27 30.46
CA ASP A 550 -27.22 21.87 29.21
C ASP A 550 -26.16 21.82 28.10
N PHE A 551 -25.55 20.63 27.85
CA PHE A 551 -24.43 20.46 26.92
C PHE A 551 -24.75 19.53 25.72
N ALA A 552 -26.01 19.12 25.57
CA ALA A 552 -26.44 18.16 24.56
C ALA A 552 -26.17 18.62 23.11
N ASP A 553 -26.27 19.92 22.83
CA ASP A 553 -26.05 20.52 21.53
C ASP A 553 -24.55 20.75 21.20
N GLU A 554 -23.69 20.65 22.21
CA GLU A 554 -22.24 20.85 22.09
C GLU A 554 -21.46 19.53 22.21
N CYS A 555 -22.11 18.37 22.14
CA CYS A 555 -21.41 17.09 22.18
C CYS A 555 -22.03 16.03 21.29
N VAL A 556 -21.23 15.00 21.02
CA VAL A 556 -21.67 13.73 20.47
C VAL A 556 -21.19 12.61 21.40
N ILE A 557 -21.93 11.49 21.44
CA ILE A 557 -21.51 10.29 22.18
C ILE A 557 -21.09 9.21 21.21
N THR A 558 -19.92 8.61 21.44
CA THR A 558 -19.41 7.49 20.66
C THR A 558 -19.18 6.25 21.54
N SER A 559 -19.20 5.07 20.94
CA SER A 559 -18.81 3.82 21.61
C SER A 559 -18.44 2.74 20.60
N LEU A 560 -17.52 1.84 20.99
CA LEU A 560 -17.28 0.56 20.33
C LEU A 560 -18.40 -0.46 20.56
N SER A 561 -19.28 -0.22 21.55
CA SER A 561 -20.46 -1.05 21.87
C SER A 561 -21.71 -0.44 21.27
N TYR A 562 -22.31 -1.09 20.29
CA TYR A 562 -23.58 -0.63 19.73
C TYR A 562 -24.72 -0.64 20.76
N GLU A 563 -24.72 -1.63 21.69
CA GLU A 563 -25.69 -1.69 22.81
C GLU A 563 -25.60 -0.46 23.71
N SER A 564 -24.40 0.10 23.93
CA SER A 564 -24.23 1.34 24.69
C SER A 564 -24.89 2.52 24.00
N LEU A 565 -24.82 2.62 22.68
CA LEU A 565 -25.52 3.66 21.93
C LEU A 565 -27.05 3.52 22.00
N GLU A 566 -27.57 2.30 21.95
CA GLU A 566 -29.00 2.02 22.14
C GLU A 566 -29.47 2.51 23.53
N LYS A 567 -28.71 2.22 24.61
CA LYS A 567 -29.01 2.69 25.96
C LYS A 567 -28.95 4.22 26.07
N VAL A 568 -28.00 4.86 25.42
CA VAL A 568 -27.94 6.34 25.38
C VAL A 568 -29.18 6.91 24.70
N LYS A 569 -29.58 6.36 23.55
CA LYS A 569 -30.78 6.80 22.83
C LYS A 569 -32.10 6.56 23.58
N GLU A 570 -32.13 5.58 24.49
CA GLU A 570 -33.28 5.37 25.40
C GLU A 570 -33.42 6.48 26.44
N VAL A 571 -32.30 7.05 26.92
CA VAL A 571 -32.28 8.06 28.00
C VAL A 571 -32.25 9.47 27.42
N ALA A 572 -31.49 9.73 26.37
CA ALA A 572 -31.27 11.04 25.77
C ALA A 572 -31.27 10.94 24.25
N PRO A 573 -32.46 10.76 23.60
CA PRO A 573 -32.57 10.59 22.16
C PRO A 573 -32.10 11.81 21.35
N GLU A 574 -32.04 12.98 21.95
CA GLU A 574 -31.54 14.23 21.35
C GLU A 574 -30.05 14.27 21.17
N ILE A 575 -29.25 13.54 21.98
CA ILE A 575 -27.81 13.53 21.83
C ILE A 575 -27.43 12.72 20.56
N LYS A 576 -26.61 13.31 19.70
CA LYS A 576 -26.10 12.66 18.50
C LYS A 576 -25.13 11.52 18.89
N THR A 577 -25.29 10.36 18.27
CA THR A 577 -24.49 9.16 18.62
C THR A 577 -23.74 8.62 17.42
N GLY A 578 -22.51 8.13 17.64
CA GLY A 578 -21.63 7.56 16.64
C GLY A 578 -21.13 6.16 17.00
N TYR A 579 -21.22 5.23 16.06
CA TYR A 579 -20.70 3.88 16.25
C TYR A 579 -19.24 3.81 15.84
N ILE A 580 -18.34 3.46 16.78
CA ILE A 580 -16.92 3.31 16.52
C ILE A 580 -16.67 1.92 15.92
N LEU A 581 -16.03 1.89 14.78
CA LEU A 581 -15.72 0.69 14.01
C LEU A 581 -14.22 0.54 13.82
N ALA A 582 -13.59 -0.30 14.64
CA ALA A 582 -12.21 -0.73 14.45
C ALA A 582 -12.07 -1.70 13.23
N VAL A 583 -13.17 -2.32 12.84
CA VAL A 583 -13.35 -3.09 11.60
C VAL A 583 -14.73 -2.76 11.08
N GLY A 584 -14.82 -2.18 9.89
CA GLY A 584 -16.08 -1.80 9.27
C GLY A 584 -16.24 -2.43 7.89
N VAL A 585 -16.95 -3.58 7.80
CA VAL A 585 -17.22 -4.25 6.52
C VAL A 585 -18.67 -4.75 6.50
N GLY A 586 -19.38 -4.50 5.42
CA GLY A 586 -20.77 -4.93 5.25
C GLY A 586 -21.78 -3.78 5.38
N ASP A 587 -23.05 -4.12 5.55
CA ASP A 587 -24.17 -3.16 5.49
C ASP A 587 -24.48 -2.56 6.89
N TYR A 588 -23.46 -2.08 7.64
CA TYR A 588 -23.64 -1.47 8.97
C TYR A 588 -24.27 -0.08 8.94
N TYR A 589 -24.38 0.54 7.78
CA TYR A 589 -24.85 1.93 7.64
C TYR A 589 -26.33 2.15 8.04
N ASP A 590 -27.12 1.08 8.12
CA ASP A 590 -28.55 1.14 8.41
C ASP A 590 -28.87 0.98 9.92
N LEU A 591 -27.86 1.00 10.82
CA LEU A 591 -28.03 0.89 12.26
C LEU A 591 -28.72 2.13 12.82
N PRO A 592 -29.93 2.00 13.46
CA PRO A 592 -30.75 3.16 13.81
C PRO A 592 -30.22 3.97 15.00
N ALA A 593 -29.51 3.36 15.97
CA ALA A 593 -28.93 4.06 17.11
C ALA A 593 -27.55 4.66 16.80
N SER A 594 -27.26 4.96 15.52
CA SER A 594 -26.00 5.60 15.12
C SER A 594 -26.33 6.67 14.09
N ASP A 595 -26.07 7.93 14.44
CA ASP A 595 -26.30 9.09 13.58
C ASP A 595 -25.10 9.28 12.63
N PHE A 596 -23.90 8.83 13.03
CA PHE A 596 -22.68 8.81 12.24
C PHE A 596 -21.83 7.58 12.56
N PHE A 597 -20.78 7.34 11.78
CA PHE A 597 -19.84 6.24 11.98
C PHE A 597 -18.42 6.77 12.14
N SER A 598 -17.77 6.41 13.26
CA SER A 598 -16.36 6.67 13.51
C SER A 598 -15.56 5.44 13.09
N VAL A 599 -14.89 5.50 11.94
CA VAL A 599 -14.31 4.34 11.26
C VAL A 599 -12.80 4.44 11.26
N GLU A 600 -12.13 3.32 11.54
CA GLU A 600 -10.66 3.23 11.44
C GLU A 600 -10.22 3.43 9.98
N THR A 601 -9.15 4.22 9.77
CA THR A 601 -8.70 4.73 8.46
C THR A 601 -8.53 3.67 7.37
N THR A 602 -8.10 2.44 7.74
CA THR A 602 -7.86 1.33 6.79
C THR A 602 -9.14 0.89 6.07
N PHE A 603 -10.30 1.05 6.75
CA PHE A 603 -11.60 0.63 6.22
C PHE A 603 -12.35 1.76 5.49
N ILE A 604 -11.80 2.98 5.47
CA ILE A 604 -12.40 4.11 4.77
C ILE A 604 -12.00 4.11 3.30
N THR A 605 -12.98 4.21 2.44
CA THR A 605 -12.83 4.40 0.99
C THR A 605 -13.88 5.39 0.50
N PRO A 606 -13.67 6.12 -0.61
CA PRO A 606 -14.68 7.03 -1.15
C PRO A 606 -16.04 6.37 -1.38
N GLY A 607 -16.04 5.07 -1.75
CA GLY A 607 -17.29 4.32 -1.94
C GLY A 607 -18.05 4.03 -0.65
N ILE A 608 -17.36 3.85 0.48
CA ILE A 608 -17.98 3.66 1.81
C ILE A 608 -18.53 5.00 2.30
N VAL A 609 -17.76 6.09 2.20
CA VAL A 609 -18.20 7.43 2.54
C VAL A 609 -19.48 7.77 1.77
N THR A 610 -19.48 7.67 0.45
CA THR A 610 -20.66 7.88 -0.39
C THR A 610 -21.85 7.00 0.05
N ALA A 611 -21.62 5.73 0.41
CA ALA A 611 -22.69 4.83 0.84
C ALA A 611 -23.33 5.25 2.17
N ILE A 612 -22.54 5.82 3.09
CA ILE A 612 -22.98 6.35 4.38
C ILE A 612 -23.70 7.70 4.17
N HIS A 613 -23.13 8.62 3.39
CA HIS A 613 -23.75 9.90 3.03
C HIS A 613 -25.11 9.73 2.35
N ASN A 614 -25.26 8.73 1.47
CA ASN A 614 -26.55 8.40 0.84
C ASN A 614 -27.64 7.99 1.85
N ARG A 615 -27.29 7.76 3.13
CA ARG A 615 -28.22 7.51 4.23
C ARG A 615 -28.40 8.72 5.16
N GLY A 616 -27.81 9.85 4.78
CA GLY A 616 -27.83 11.09 5.56
C GLY A 616 -27.04 11.00 6.85
N LYS A 617 -25.97 10.19 6.89
CA LYS A 617 -25.08 9.99 8.04
C LYS A 617 -23.68 10.43 7.70
N GLU A 618 -22.90 10.83 8.71
CA GLU A 618 -21.53 11.29 8.58
C GLU A 618 -20.50 10.18 8.83
N VAL A 619 -19.26 10.42 8.36
CA VAL A 619 -18.10 9.54 8.56
C VAL A 619 -17.00 10.31 9.25
N HIS A 620 -16.61 9.86 10.44
CA HIS A 620 -15.44 10.35 11.18
C HIS A 620 -14.30 9.35 11.03
N ALA A 621 -13.09 9.82 10.73
CA ALA A 621 -11.90 8.97 10.56
C ALA A 621 -11.01 9.00 11.81
N TRP A 622 -10.51 7.85 12.27
CA TRP A 622 -9.61 7.73 13.42
C TRP A 622 -8.56 6.61 13.24
N THR A 623 -7.36 6.70 13.81
CA THR A 623 -6.69 7.94 14.22
C THR A 623 -5.82 8.40 13.07
N VAL A 624 -5.78 9.68 12.76
CA VAL A 624 -5.11 10.22 11.57
C VAL A 624 -3.95 11.11 12.02
N ASP A 625 -2.75 10.52 12.13
CA ASP A 625 -1.57 11.22 12.66
C ASP A 625 -0.45 11.39 11.62
N THR A 626 -0.70 10.99 10.35
CA THR A 626 0.26 11.11 9.25
C THR A 626 -0.30 11.91 8.08
N GLU A 627 0.57 12.64 7.36
CA GLU A 627 0.19 13.36 6.14
C GLU A 627 -0.42 12.42 5.08
N GLU A 628 0.07 11.17 4.95
CA GLU A 628 -0.44 10.19 3.97
C GLU A 628 -1.88 9.80 4.30
N ASP A 629 -2.19 9.53 5.58
CA ASP A 629 -3.55 9.18 6.00
C ASP A 629 -4.49 10.38 5.94
N ALA A 630 -4.02 11.57 6.33
CA ALA A 630 -4.79 12.81 6.24
C ALA A 630 -5.21 13.10 4.79
N THR A 631 -4.26 13.10 3.85
CA THR A 631 -4.57 13.25 2.41
C THR A 631 -5.59 12.22 1.95
N ARG A 632 -5.42 10.96 2.35
CA ARG A 632 -6.32 9.87 1.96
C ARG A 632 -7.74 10.04 2.52
N MET A 633 -7.88 10.58 3.74
CA MET A 633 -9.18 10.83 4.37
C MET A 633 -9.87 12.06 3.77
N ILE A 634 -9.14 13.14 3.54
CA ILE A 634 -9.65 14.33 2.84
C ILE A 634 -10.12 13.93 1.43
N ASP A 635 -9.30 13.19 0.67
CA ASP A 635 -9.66 12.70 -0.67
C ASP A 635 -10.86 11.73 -0.66
N ALA A 636 -11.09 11.03 0.45
CA ALA A 636 -12.24 10.14 0.61
C ALA A 636 -13.53 10.90 0.92
N GLY A 637 -13.45 12.18 1.34
CA GLY A 637 -14.58 13.05 1.67
C GLY A 637 -15.19 12.71 3.04
N VAL A 638 -14.36 12.43 4.06
CA VAL A 638 -14.85 12.23 5.43
C VAL A 638 -15.29 13.56 6.05
N ASP A 639 -16.24 13.53 6.99
CA ASP A 639 -16.81 14.72 7.60
C ASP A 639 -16.00 15.21 8.81
N ASN A 640 -15.24 14.33 9.46
CA ASN A 640 -14.42 14.67 10.62
C ASN A 640 -13.15 13.80 10.66
N ILE A 641 -12.05 14.40 11.13
CA ILE A 641 -10.76 13.72 11.34
C ILE A 641 -10.38 13.80 12.83
N ILE A 642 -10.24 12.63 13.46
CA ILE A 642 -9.77 12.48 14.85
C ILE A 642 -8.26 12.24 14.81
N THR A 643 -7.49 13.12 15.45
CA THR A 643 -6.03 13.13 15.42
C THR A 643 -5.39 13.49 16.75
N GLY A 644 -4.22 12.90 17.04
CA GLY A 644 -3.36 13.31 18.16
C GLY A 644 -2.57 14.60 17.87
N ASN A 645 -2.54 15.06 16.61
CA ASN A 645 -1.80 16.27 16.19
C ASN A 645 -2.68 17.20 15.34
N PRO A 646 -3.62 17.93 15.93
CA PRO A 646 -4.54 18.80 15.21
C PRO A 646 -3.87 19.82 14.27
N PRO A 647 -2.77 20.50 14.66
CA PRO A 647 -2.12 21.46 13.76
C PRO A 647 -1.67 20.87 12.43
N LEU A 648 -1.23 19.61 12.40
CA LEU A 648 -0.86 18.93 11.16
C LEU A 648 -2.02 18.91 10.16
N ILE A 649 -3.22 18.51 10.62
CA ILE A 649 -4.39 18.39 9.77
C ILE A 649 -4.87 19.78 9.31
N GLN A 650 -4.88 20.76 10.22
CA GLN A 650 -5.26 22.14 9.91
C GLN A 650 -4.31 22.78 8.90
N GLU A 651 -3.01 22.57 9.06
CA GLU A 651 -2.00 23.06 8.11
C GLU A 651 -2.20 22.41 6.73
N MET A 652 -2.50 21.11 6.67
CA MET A 652 -2.75 20.42 5.40
C MET A 652 -4.00 20.95 4.71
N ILE A 653 -5.10 21.14 5.45
CA ILE A 653 -6.34 21.73 4.92
C ILE A 653 -6.05 23.16 4.40
N SER A 654 -5.35 23.98 5.17
CA SER A 654 -4.99 25.34 4.82
C SER A 654 -4.11 25.41 3.57
N ASN A 655 -3.07 24.57 3.50
CA ASN A 655 -2.16 24.52 2.35
C ASN A 655 -2.86 24.05 1.07
N ASP A 656 -3.75 23.05 1.16
CA ASP A 656 -4.51 22.56 0.03
C ASP A 656 -5.48 23.63 -0.50
N MET A 657 -6.13 24.36 0.39
CA MET A 657 -7.00 25.47 0.06
C MET A 657 -6.24 26.66 -0.53
N LEU A 658 -5.09 27.06 0.05
CA LEU A 658 -4.22 28.11 -0.50
C LEU A 658 -3.71 27.75 -1.89
N TYR A 659 -3.30 26.49 -2.10
CA TYR A 659 -2.88 26.01 -3.41
C TYR A 659 -4.02 26.07 -4.45
N LEU A 660 -5.23 25.71 -4.07
CA LEU A 660 -6.42 25.83 -4.94
C LEU A 660 -6.71 27.28 -5.27
N LEU A 661 -6.62 28.20 -4.30
CA LEU A 661 -6.82 29.64 -4.48
C LEU A 661 -5.75 30.26 -5.38
N GLU A 662 -4.47 29.94 -5.18
CA GLU A 662 -3.38 30.36 -6.06
C GLU A 662 -3.59 29.84 -7.48
N LEU A 663 -4.04 28.57 -7.61
CA LEU A 663 -4.37 27.97 -8.90
C LEU A 663 -5.52 28.70 -9.59
N LEU A 664 -6.50 29.16 -8.83
CA LEU A 664 -7.69 29.87 -9.31
C LEU A 664 -7.41 31.37 -9.55
N ASP A 665 -6.55 32.00 -8.76
CA ASP A 665 -6.17 33.43 -8.85
C ASP A 665 -4.90 33.70 -9.66
N ILE A 666 -4.64 32.91 -10.70
CA ILE A 666 -3.48 33.03 -11.59
C ILE A 666 -3.25 34.44 -12.16
N ASN A 667 -4.27 35.33 -12.13
CA ASN A 667 -4.24 36.68 -12.69
C ASN A 667 -4.30 37.82 -11.65
N GLY A 668 -4.29 37.53 -10.34
CA GLY A 668 -4.28 38.56 -9.29
C GLY A 668 -5.58 39.36 -9.17
N GLY A 669 -6.69 38.78 -9.59
CA GLY A 669 -8.00 39.46 -9.54
C GLY A 669 -8.85 39.07 -8.33
N GLY A 670 -8.36 38.22 -7.45
CA GLY A 670 -9.09 37.72 -6.29
C GLY A 670 -10.36 36.98 -6.68
N PHE A 671 -11.27 36.82 -5.70
CA PHE A 671 -12.55 36.15 -5.91
C PHE A 671 -13.41 36.76 -7.04
N ASP A 672 -13.31 38.08 -7.28
CA ASP A 672 -14.04 38.73 -8.39
C ASP A 672 -13.63 38.19 -9.77
N ALA A 673 -12.38 37.73 -9.92
CA ALA A 673 -11.91 37.14 -11.17
C ALA A 673 -12.50 35.72 -11.37
N LEU A 674 -12.87 35.03 -10.30
CA LEU A 674 -13.45 33.69 -10.33
C LEU A 674 -14.91 33.70 -10.80
N GLN A 675 -15.66 34.81 -10.64
CA GLN A 675 -17.02 34.98 -11.18
C GLN A 675 -17.12 34.71 -12.69
N LYS A 676 -16.00 34.79 -13.36
CA LYS A 676 -15.89 34.47 -14.78
C LYS A 676 -15.92 32.96 -15.07
N TYR A 677 -15.57 32.14 -14.09
CA TYR A 677 -15.36 30.72 -14.24
C TYR A 677 -16.41 29.88 -13.50
N PHE A 678 -16.96 30.39 -12.40
CA PHE A 678 -17.83 29.68 -11.47
C PHE A 678 -19.14 30.47 -11.18
N SER A 679 -20.14 29.77 -10.67
CA SER A 679 -21.39 30.36 -10.19
C SER A 679 -21.17 31.19 -8.91
N GLU A 680 -22.09 32.11 -8.61
CA GLU A 680 -22.11 32.87 -7.36
C GLU A 680 -22.10 31.96 -6.13
N GLU A 681 -22.90 30.89 -6.13
CA GLU A 681 -22.98 29.91 -5.05
C GLU A 681 -21.64 29.21 -4.77
N MET A 682 -20.89 28.84 -5.82
CA MET A 682 -19.56 28.24 -5.68
C MET A 682 -18.53 29.26 -5.15
N ILE A 683 -18.62 30.51 -5.56
CA ILE A 683 -17.73 31.58 -5.09
C ILE A 683 -17.98 31.87 -3.62
N ASP A 684 -19.25 31.93 -3.19
CA ASP A 684 -19.60 32.14 -1.79
C ASP A 684 -19.05 30.99 -0.89
N ARG A 685 -19.12 29.73 -1.35
CA ARG A 685 -18.51 28.60 -0.66
C ARG A 685 -16.99 28.73 -0.57
N LEU A 686 -16.33 29.14 -1.64
CA LEU A 686 -14.88 29.37 -1.66
C LEU A 686 -14.48 30.51 -0.71
N GLN A 687 -15.26 31.59 -0.66
CA GLN A 687 -15.00 32.73 0.23
C GLN A 687 -15.16 32.34 1.72
N GLN A 688 -16.21 31.60 2.06
CA GLN A 688 -16.44 31.14 3.43
C GLN A 688 -15.29 30.25 3.93
N ASN A 689 -14.83 29.36 3.07
CA ASN A 689 -13.70 28.49 3.38
C ASN A 689 -12.38 29.28 3.50
N PHE A 690 -12.20 30.36 2.71
CA PHE A 690 -11.03 31.22 2.75
C PHE A 690 -11.00 32.13 3.99
N GLU A 691 -12.12 32.74 4.37
CA GLU A 691 -12.22 33.57 5.58
C GLU A 691 -11.83 32.75 6.82
N TYR A 692 -12.20 31.46 6.86
CA TYR A 692 -11.80 30.53 7.93
C TYR A 692 -10.27 30.33 7.99
N VAL A 693 -9.58 30.22 6.85
CA VAL A 693 -8.11 30.05 6.78
C VAL A 693 -7.37 31.33 7.09
N ASP A 694 -7.83 32.48 6.55
CA ASP A 694 -7.19 33.80 6.71
C ASP A 694 -7.26 34.26 8.17
N ASP A 695 -8.36 33.99 8.86
CA ASP A 695 -8.50 34.29 10.28
C ASP A 695 -7.53 33.45 11.14
N LYS A 696 -7.30 32.19 10.80
CA LYS A 696 -6.33 31.33 11.46
C LYS A 696 -4.88 31.73 11.21
N GLU A 697 -4.52 32.15 9.99
CA GLU A 697 -3.17 32.66 9.69
C GLU A 697 -2.89 33.95 10.44
N LYS A 698 -3.87 34.81 10.62
CA LYS A 698 -3.72 36.06 11.40
C LYS A 698 -3.52 35.79 12.88
N GLU A 699 -4.29 34.87 13.48
CA GLU A 699 -4.09 34.42 14.87
C GLU A 699 -2.67 33.88 15.08
N ASN A 700 -2.21 32.97 14.20
CA ASN A 700 -0.86 32.38 14.28
C ASN A 700 0.28 33.39 14.04
N THR A 701 0.06 34.43 13.24
CA THR A 701 1.09 35.48 13.00
C THR A 701 1.15 36.50 14.12
N GLU A 702 0.03 36.86 14.76
CA GLU A 702 0.03 37.76 15.89
C GLU A 702 0.71 37.15 17.12
N GLU A 703 0.51 35.86 17.43
CA GLU A 703 1.22 35.16 18.53
C GLU A 703 2.74 35.03 18.29
N ASN A 704 3.19 34.84 17.05
CA ASN A 704 4.63 34.69 16.75
C ASN A 704 5.41 36.02 16.75
N TYR A 705 4.76 37.19 16.74
CA TYR A 705 5.43 38.48 16.74
C TYR A 705 5.50 39.18 18.10
N GLU A 706 4.66 38.80 19.09
CA GLU A 706 4.73 39.39 20.43
C GLU A 706 5.93 38.88 21.27
N ASP A 707 6.50 37.71 20.97
CA ASP A 707 7.61 37.12 21.74
C ASP A 707 9.02 37.29 21.12
N ILE A 708 9.17 37.95 19.99
CA ILE A 708 10.50 38.23 19.43
C ILE A 708 10.99 39.61 19.90
N ASP A 709 11.77 39.61 20.99
CA ASP A 709 12.52 40.79 21.43
C ASP A 709 13.61 41.12 20.41
N ILE A 710 13.23 41.96 19.45
CA ILE A 710 14.11 42.41 18.36
C ILE A 710 15.32 43.21 18.89
N ASP A 711 15.21 43.83 20.09
CA ASP A 711 16.30 44.60 20.70
C ASP A 711 17.37 43.64 21.27
N ALA A 712 17.02 42.43 21.71
CA ALA A 712 17.97 41.41 22.15
C ALA A 712 18.76 40.74 20.98
N LEU A 713 18.23 40.78 19.77
CA LEU A 713 18.87 40.21 18.57
C LEU A 713 19.86 41.20 17.91
N LEU A 714 19.79 42.48 18.26
CA LEU A 714 20.67 43.55 17.70
C LEU A 714 21.91 43.86 18.58
N GLU A 715 21.99 43.30 19.81
CA GLU A 715 23.15 43.47 20.68
C GLU A 715 24.31 42.48 20.42
N ASP A 716 24.09 41.41 19.59
CA ASP A 716 25.12 40.41 19.27
C ASP A 716 25.64 40.49 17.80
N VAL A 717 25.45 41.59 17.10
CA VAL A 717 26.08 41.89 15.81
C VAL A 717 27.07 43.08 15.98
#